data_a34269798362449f91438dd2c78cc1f7
#
_entry.id   a34269798362449f91438dd2c78cc1f7
#
_cell.length_a   1.000
_cell.length_b   1.000
_cell.length_c   1.000
_cell.angle_alpha   90.00
_cell.angle_beta   90.00
_cell.angle_gamma   90.00
#
_symmetry.space_group_name_H-M   'P 1'
#
loop_
_entity.id
_entity.type
_entity.pdbx_description
1 polymer ?
#
loop_
_entity_poly.entity_id
_entity_poly.type
_entity_poly.pdbx_seq_one_letter_code
_entity_poly.pdbx_strand_id
1 'polypeptide(L)'
;KMADDSRMRWLREGEVPTLGHWFRTAGYDTHYNGKWHMSHADLHDANEDRIDTNDDDGNVLTAGVEQYRTADRLEPFGFSGWIGPEPHGRSLRDAGVRRDPLIADRVVAWLEDRYARRAVGDPDALRPFLLVASFVNPHDIVLFPAWARRGSPLESSPLDPPNVPEAPTQHEDLATKPAAQIAFRDTYPSGYGPVRAVIGTYTKRAQEYRDLYHRLHAEVDAPLDRVRRAVTDQGSDAIIVKTSDHGDLLGAHGGLHQKWFNLYDEATRVPFSIALVGSNATTGAAINDAPTSHIDIMPTLLAAAGIDETAAADRLQEDFTEVHPLPGANLMPVVVDPTAADRDRAVYLMTNDNMLEGDTGASGVARRLKRTTKPPLPLRISTPAHVASNFEGLVHRLDGTLWKLVRVFDDPATWTEPGVRHLAASGGPGPDTYRSEPLPDQWELYDLDADPIEANNRWHDIHDDPAIADVFDRMRSVLNAERTRAVPERNHPWPYESRRPTAGPMTKTPPPPARALRKLVQKLGMHPDDPEPTSFNLAGKRGLVVATNVAWLDIAKPTGVFASEMTVPYYAFLDAGMDVDLASPAGGMIAVDPKSLRPVVRTPEDDRFMADDDFRDKVAHSLAIGDLDMTQYDVVFLAGGWGAAFDFGFSEDLGAKITEANAAGKVIGAVCHGPLGLLNAKAVDGSPLVAGRRISAVTDKQVQELGIEATPHHPERELRGAGALFESETRFRDPLANHWVVDGNLVTGQNQNAGPMVAREMMQILADQDRHQTVSAS
;
A
#
# COMPACT_ATOMS: atom_id res chain seq x y z
N LYS A 1 -10.98 2.84 -2.85
CA LYS A 1 -11.24 1.77 -1.87
C LYS A 1 -10.13 0.78 -1.78
N MET A 2 -9.48 0.50 -2.89
CA MET A 2 -8.16 -0.11 -2.92
C MET A 2 -7.11 0.91 -2.46
N ALA A 3 -7.36 2.20 -2.67
CA ALA A 3 -6.57 3.28 -2.12
C ALA A 3 -6.40 3.22 -0.59
N ASP A 4 -7.35 2.61 0.10
CA ASP A 4 -7.28 2.39 1.55
C ASP A 4 -6.64 1.04 1.91
N ASP A 5 -6.21 0.24 0.94
CA ASP A 5 -5.44 -0.98 1.19
C ASP A 5 -3.96 -0.58 1.37
N SER A 6 -3.48 -0.86 2.50
CA SER A 6 -2.15 -0.49 2.98
C SER A 6 -1.00 -1.28 2.33
N ARG A 7 -1.32 -2.38 1.65
CA ARG A 7 -0.39 -3.13 0.83
C ARG A 7 -0.18 -2.49 -0.54
N MET A 8 -1.02 -1.49 -0.89
CA MET A 8 -0.81 -0.65 -2.05
C MET A 8 0.48 0.17 -1.88
N ARG A 9 1.36 0.06 -2.84
CA ARG A 9 2.58 0.85 -2.89
C ARG A 9 2.31 2.13 -3.66
N TRP A 10 2.22 3.21 -2.93
CA TRP A 10 2.05 4.53 -3.50
C TRP A 10 3.38 5.10 -3.94
N LEU A 11 3.37 5.89 -5.01
CA LEU A 11 4.52 6.69 -5.42
C LEU A 11 4.93 7.62 -4.28
N ARG A 12 6.22 7.65 -3.97
CA ARG A 12 6.82 8.50 -2.92
C ARG A 12 7.69 9.58 -3.53
N GLU A 13 7.79 10.69 -2.84
CA GLU A 13 8.72 11.75 -3.19
C GLU A 13 10.16 11.23 -3.14
N GLY A 14 10.99 11.57 -4.13
CA GLY A 14 12.40 11.18 -4.21
C GLY A 14 12.64 9.69 -4.48
N GLU A 15 11.60 8.86 -4.72
CA GLU A 15 11.79 7.44 -5.03
C GLU A 15 12.00 7.21 -6.54
N VAL A 16 10.98 7.41 -7.35
CA VAL A 16 11.01 7.18 -8.80
C VAL A 16 10.67 8.49 -9.53
N PRO A 17 11.49 8.97 -10.45
CA PRO A 17 11.15 10.17 -11.21
C PRO A 17 10.01 9.90 -12.18
N THR A 18 9.01 10.78 -12.16
CA THR A 18 7.88 10.75 -13.09
C THR A 18 8.23 11.38 -14.44
N LEU A 19 7.37 11.21 -15.43
CA LEU A 19 7.46 11.91 -16.72
C LEU A 19 7.67 13.43 -16.54
N GLY A 20 7.00 14.05 -15.56
CA GLY A 20 7.18 15.47 -15.27
C GLY A 20 8.61 15.82 -14.85
N HIS A 21 9.23 15.02 -14.01
CA HIS A 21 10.62 15.24 -13.58
C HIS A 21 11.60 15.14 -14.75
N TRP A 22 11.45 14.13 -15.61
CA TRP A 22 12.28 13.98 -16.80
C TRP A 22 12.23 15.22 -17.68
N PHE A 23 11.05 15.78 -17.92
CA PHE A 23 10.89 16.99 -18.74
C PHE A 23 11.41 18.25 -18.04
N ARG A 24 11.29 18.36 -16.72
CA ARG A 24 11.85 19.47 -15.95
C ARG A 24 13.35 19.56 -16.04
N THR A 25 14.10 18.44 -16.23
CA THR A 25 15.56 18.48 -16.46
C THR A 25 15.96 19.32 -17.68
N ALA A 26 15.05 19.44 -18.65
CA ALA A 26 15.24 20.23 -19.87
C ALA A 26 14.52 21.60 -19.83
N GLY A 27 14.06 22.02 -18.65
CA GLY A 27 13.42 23.34 -18.46
C GLY A 27 11.98 23.45 -18.96
N TYR A 28 11.30 22.33 -19.17
CA TYR A 28 9.89 22.34 -19.49
C TYR A 28 9.04 22.77 -18.30
N ASP A 29 7.95 23.47 -18.58
CA ASP A 29 6.84 23.67 -17.65
C ASP A 29 5.92 22.46 -17.72
N THR A 30 5.65 21.82 -16.59
CA THR A 30 4.94 20.55 -16.53
C THR A 30 3.62 20.69 -15.78
N HIS A 31 2.51 20.50 -16.48
CA HIS A 31 1.16 20.71 -15.95
C HIS A 31 0.34 19.42 -16.00
N TYR A 32 -0.41 19.15 -14.93
CA TYR A 32 -1.28 17.98 -14.84
C TYR A 32 -2.66 18.37 -14.34
N ASN A 33 -3.73 17.89 -15.00
CA ASN A 33 -5.09 18.03 -14.50
C ASN A 33 -5.89 16.76 -14.75
N GLY A 34 -6.72 16.39 -13.77
CA GLY A 34 -7.58 15.21 -13.83
C GLY A 34 -7.18 14.10 -12.86
N LYS A 35 -7.55 12.86 -13.18
CA LYS A 35 -7.29 11.69 -12.33
C LYS A 35 -5.80 11.40 -12.23
N TRP A 36 -5.26 11.39 -11.01
CA TRP A 36 -3.86 11.09 -10.72
C TRP A 36 -3.65 9.67 -10.17
N HIS A 37 -4.23 9.36 -9.04
CA HIS A 37 -4.30 8.04 -8.38
C HIS A 37 -2.97 7.30 -8.20
N MET A 38 -1.86 8.02 -8.04
CA MET A 38 -0.52 7.43 -7.85
C MET A 38 0.07 7.74 -6.47
N SER A 39 -0.43 8.79 -5.79
CA SER A 39 -0.02 9.18 -4.44
C SER A 39 -1.21 9.69 -3.64
N HIS A 40 -1.03 9.94 -2.33
CA HIS A 40 -2.06 10.56 -1.48
C HIS A 40 -2.05 12.07 -1.69
N ALA A 41 -2.72 12.55 -2.73
CA ALA A 41 -2.76 13.96 -3.09
C ALA A 41 -3.98 14.72 -2.53
N ASP A 42 -5.03 14.02 -2.06
CA ASP A 42 -6.24 14.67 -1.54
C ASP A 42 -5.99 15.57 -0.34
N LEU A 43 -6.65 16.72 -0.32
CA LEU A 43 -6.68 17.61 0.82
C LEU A 43 -7.85 17.26 1.75
N HIS A 44 -7.63 17.41 3.04
CA HIS A 44 -8.62 17.21 4.08
C HIS A 44 -8.70 18.44 4.99
N ASP A 45 -9.89 18.70 5.52
CA ASP A 45 -10.09 19.75 6.49
C ASP A 45 -9.69 19.35 7.92
N ALA A 46 -9.89 20.24 8.88
CA ALA A 46 -9.58 19.97 10.30
C ALA A 46 -10.44 18.85 10.94
N ASN A 47 -11.50 18.40 10.27
CA ASN A 47 -12.36 17.29 10.70
C ASN A 47 -12.03 15.97 9.97
N GLU A 48 -10.93 15.96 9.19
CA GLU A 48 -10.54 14.85 8.30
C GLU A 48 -11.52 14.62 7.13
N ASP A 49 -12.42 15.57 6.86
CA ASP A 49 -13.29 15.48 5.69
C ASP A 49 -12.55 15.94 4.43
N ARG A 50 -12.69 15.19 3.35
CA ARG A 50 -12.08 15.49 2.05
C ARG A 50 -12.61 16.83 1.51
N ILE A 51 -11.71 17.69 1.01
CA ILE A 51 -12.07 18.97 0.41
C ILE A 51 -12.56 18.76 -1.02
N ASP A 52 -13.83 19.02 -1.27
CA ASP A 52 -14.45 18.91 -2.58
C ASP A 52 -14.25 20.19 -3.41
N THR A 53 -14.14 20.05 -4.74
CA THR A 53 -13.97 21.14 -5.71
C THR A 53 -15.15 21.34 -6.65
N ASN A 54 -16.15 20.49 -6.55
CA ASN A 54 -17.47 20.61 -7.19
C ASN A 54 -18.56 19.95 -6.35
N ASP A 55 -19.79 20.34 -6.58
CA ASP A 55 -21.00 19.71 -5.98
C ASP A 55 -21.52 18.54 -6.83
N ASP A 56 -22.64 17.93 -6.40
CA ASP A 56 -23.26 16.79 -7.09
C ASP A 56 -23.88 17.16 -8.46
N ASP A 57 -24.11 18.44 -8.70
CA ASP A 57 -24.60 18.96 -9.98
C ASP A 57 -23.48 19.37 -10.94
N GLY A 58 -22.23 19.33 -10.48
CA GLY A 58 -21.04 19.69 -11.25
C GLY A 58 -20.67 21.20 -11.16
N ASN A 59 -21.32 21.97 -10.28
CA ASN A 59 -20.95 23.36 -10.07
C ASN A 59 -19.64 23.46 -9.30
N VAL A 60 -18.77 24.41 -9.71
CA VAL A 60 -17.44 24.60 -9.12
C VAL A 60 -17.55 25.19 -7.72
N LEU A 61 -16.85 24.58 -6.76
CA LEU A 61 -16.65 25.09 -5.40
C LEU A 61 -15.33 25.85 -5.34
N THR A 62 -15.39 27.18 -5.60
CA THR A 62 -14.21 28.04 -5.76
C THR A 62 -13.23 27.96 -4.57
N ALA A 63 -13.74 27.90 -3.34
CA ALA A 63 -12.89 27.83 -2.15
C ALA A 63 -12.03 26.56 -2.13
N GLY A 64 -12.61 25.39 -2.47
CA GLY A 64 -11.87 24.13 -2.58
C GLY A 64 -10.84 24.17 -3.71
N VAL A 65 -11.22 24.69 -4.88
CA VAL A 65 -10.30 24.86 -6.01
C VAL A 65 -9.09 25.71 -5.62
N GLU A 66 -9.31 26.80 -4.90
CA GLU A 66 -8.21 27.71 -4.48
C GLU A 66 -7.27 27.04 -3.47
N GLN A 67 -7.81 26.21 -2.57
CA GLN A 67 -6.98 25.44 -1.65
C GLN A 67 -6.08 24.43 -2.39
N TYR A 68 -6.60 23.68 -3.38
CA TYR A 68 -5.78 22.80 -4.19
C TYR A 68 -4.76 23.56 -5.03
N ARG A 69 -5.12 24.70 -5.61
CA ARG A 69 -4.20 25.53 -6.38
C ARG A 69 -3.03 26.03 -5.51
N THR A 70 -3.33 26.50 -4.30
CA THR A 70 -2.30 26.98 -3.37
C THR A 70 -1.41 25.85 -2.86
N ALA A 71 -1.97 24.67 -2.62
CA ALA A 71 -1.24 23.51 -2.09
C ALA A 71 -0.33 22.84 -3.11
N ASP A 72 -0.61 23.00 -4.40
CA ASP A 72 0.10 22.40 -5.56
C ASP A 72 0.61 20.96 -5.31
N ARG A 73 -0.32 20.09 -5.00
CA ARG A 73 -0.07 18.75 -4.41
C ARG A 73 0.77 17.80 -5.27
N LEU A 74 0.92 18.10 -6.56
CA LEU A 74 1.74 17.28 -7.45
C LEU A 74 3.11 17.89 -7.74
N GLU A 75 3.46 19.02 -7.14
CA GLU A 75 4.79 19.63 -7.27
C GLU A 75 5.92 18.65 -6.91
N PRO A 76 5.85 17.89 -5.80
CA PRO A 76 6.87 16.90 -5.45
C PRO A 76 6.93 15.70 -6.41
N PHE A 77 5.93 15.55 -7.28
CA PHE A 77 5.84 14.52 -8.31
C PHE A 77 6.11 15.05 -9.71
N GLY A 78 6.70 16.24 -9.82
CA GLY A 78 7.14 16.83 -11.07
C GLY A 78 6.04 17.48 -11.92
N PHE A 79 4.89 17.81 -11.33
CA PHE A 79 3.80 18.47 -12.04
C PHE A 79 3.20 19.59 -11.20
N SER A 80 2.69 20.63 -11.85
CA SER A 80 1.94 21.71 -11.22
C SER A 80 0.50 21.76 -11.69
N GLY A 81 -0.35 22.48 -10.96
CA GLY A 81 -1.71 22.86 -11.37
C GLY A 81 -2.79 21.80 -11.19
N TRP A 82 -2.50 20.72 -10.48
CA TRP A 82 -3.51 19.70 -10.20
C TRP A 82 -4.58 20.17 -9.22
N ILE A 83 -5.83 19.95 -9.61
CA ILE A 83 -7.01 20.28 -8.80
C ILE A 83 -7.79 18.99 -8.49
N GLY A 84 -7.65 18.53 -7.26
CA GLY A 84 -8.37 17.37 -6.74
C GLY A 84 -9.85 17.66 -6.43
N PRO A 85 -10.45 16.86 -5.54
CA PRO A 85 -9.90 15.59 -5.06
C PRO A 85 -9.90 14.51 -6.14
N GLU A 86 -9.24 13.39 -5.85
CA GLU A 86 -9.33 12.21 -6.73
C GLU A 86 -10.79 11.83 -6.98
N PRO A 87 -11.17 11.54 -8.23
CA PRO A 87 -12.54 11.22 -8.59
C PRO A 87 -12.92 9.79 -8.17
N HIS A 88 -12.76 9.47 -6.88
CA HIS A 88 -13.09 8.18 -6.30
C HIS A 88 -14.26 8.29 -5.35
N GLY A 89 -15.23 7.47 -5.54
CA GLY A 89 -16.33 7.41 -4.61
C GLY A 89 -17.64 7.01 -5.27
N ARG A 90 -18.72 7.04 -4.47
CA ARG A 90 -20.10 6.75 -4.92
C ARG A 90 -20.91 8.02 -5.13
N SER A 91 -20.29 9.16 -4.90
CA SER A 91 -20.92 10.47 -5.06
C SER A 91 -21.02 10.82 -6.54
N LEU A 92 -22.09 11.46 -6.94
CA LEU A 92 -22.24 11.99 -8.30
C LEU A 92 -21.19 13.04 -8.62
N ARG A 93 -20.73 13.80 -7.63
CA ARG A 93 -19.68 14.80 -7.78
C ARG A 93 -18.35 14.23 -8.27
N ASP A 94 -18.09 12.94 -7.97
CA ASP A 94 -16.88 12.24 -8.38
C ASP A 94 -17.03 11.55 -9.74
N ALA A 95 -18.26 11.46 -10.28
CA ALA A 95 -18.49 10.80 -11.57
C ALA A 95 -17.89 11.58 -12.73
N GLY A 96 -17.38 10.85 -13.73
CA GLY A 96 -16.76 11.43 -14.92
C GLY A 96 -17.68 12.39 -15.68
N VAL A 97 -18.97 12.09 -15.73
CA VAL A 97 -19.97 13.00 -16.35
C VAL A 97 -20.02 14.39 -15.69
N ARG A 98 -19.53 14.53 -14.47
CA ARG A 98 -19.38 15.81 -13.75
C ARG A 98 -17.94 16.31 -13.80
N ARG A 99 -16.97 15.42 -13.71
CA ARG A 99 -15.55 15.76 -13.59
C ARG A 99 -14.89 16.05 -14.94
N ASP A 100 -15.19 15.26 -15.97
CA ASP A 100 -14.51 15.36 -17.27
C ASP A 100 -14.72 16.72 -17.95
N PRO A 101 -15.93 17.31 -17.94
CA PRO A 101 -16.11 18.70 -18.43
C PRO A 101 -15.28 19.72 -17.67
N LEU A 102 -15.21 19.60 -16.33
CA LEU A 102 -14.43 20.52 -15.49
C LEU A 102 -12.92 20.39 -15.70
N ILE A 103 -12.44 19.16 -15.95
CA ILE A 103 -11.04 18.89 -16.31
C ILE A 103 -10.74 19.59 -17.64
N ALA A 104 -11.58 19.40 -18.66
CA ALA A 104 -11.42 20.06 -19.95
C ALA A 104 -11.45 21.60 -19.82
N ASP A 105 -12.36 22.17 -19.05
CA ASP A 105 -12.44 23.61 -18.82
C ASP A 105 -11.13 24.16 -18.25
N ARG A 106 -10.58 23.50 -17.24
CA ARG A 106 -9.32 23.92 -16.59
C ARG A 106 -8.12 23.82 -17.54
N VAL A 107 -8.03 22.72 -18.28
CA VAL A 107 -6.96 22.50 -19.26
C VAL A 107 -7.04 23.51 -20.40
N VAL A 108 -8.22 23.75 -20.96
CA VAL A 108 -8.43 24.72 -22.04
C VAL A 108 -8.09 26.14 -21.55
N ALA A 109 -8.58 26.53 -20.37
CA ALA A 109 -8.28 27.84 -19.79
C ALA A 109 -6.77 28.05 -19.55
N TRP A 110 -6.06 26.99 -19.10
CA TRP A 110 -4.61 27.03 -18.94
C TRP A 110 -3.88 27.20 -20.28
N LEU A 111 -4.31 26.50 -21.31
CA LEU A 111 -3.75 26.64 -22.65
C LEU A 111 -4.01 28.03 -23.24
N GLU A 112 -5.23 28.54 -23.14
CA GLU A 112 -5.59 29.89 -23.61
C GLU A 112 -4.78 30.98 -22.92
N ASP A 113 -4.66 30.95 -21.59
CA ASP A 113 -3.81 31.86 -20.82
C ASP A 113 -2.37 31.80 -21.31
N ARG A 114 -1.82 30.57 -21.41
CA ARG A 114 -0.44 30.36 -21.84
C ARG A 114 -0.17 30.89 -23.24
N TYR A 115 -1.04 30.64 -24.19
CA TYR A 115 -0.89 31.13 -25.55
C TYR A 115 -1.04 32.65 -25.60
N ALA A 116 -1.97 33.26 -24.84
CA ALA A 116 -2.11 34.70 -24.74
C ALA A 116 -0.84 35.36 -24.17
N ARG A 117 -0.27 34.81 -23.10
CA ARG A 117 0.98 35.31 -22.50
C ARG A 117 2.18 35.10 -23.44
N ARG A 118 2.22 34.02 -24.18
CA ARG A 118 3.23 33.75 -25.24
C ARG A 118 3.20 34.81 -26.32
N ALA A 119 2.02 35.21 -26.75
CA ALA A 119 1.82 36.18 -27.80
C ALA A 119 2.36 37.61 -27.41
N VAL A 120 2.44 37.92 -26.12
CA VAL A 120 3.01 39.18 -25.62
C VAL A 120 4.47 39.04 -25.14
N GLY A 121 5.08 37.87 -25.35
CA GLY A 121 6.50 37.64 -25.04
C GLY A 121 6.82 37.38 -23.57
N ASP A 122 5.86 36.90 -22.79
CA ASP A 122 6.10 36.52 -21.40
C ASP A 122 7.13 35.38 -21.31
N PRO A 123 8.28 35.56 -20.62
CA PRO A 123 9.37 34.60 -20.57
C PRO A 123 8.94 33.22 -20.03
N ASP A 124 8.07 33.18 -19.02
CA ASP A 124 7.60 31.93 -18.44
C ASP A 124 6.70 31.17 -19.41
N ALA A 125 5.85 31.88 -20.14
CA ALA A 125 5.00 31.27 -21.15
C ALA A 125 5.76 30.83 -22.41
N LEU A 126 6.94 31.40 -22.65
CA LEU A 126 7.81 31.01 -23.79
C LEU A 126 8.50 29.65 -23.57
N ARG A 127 8.66 29.19 -22.32
CA ARG A 127 9.20 27.85 -22.07
C ARG A 127 8.36 26.77 -22.76
N PRO A 128 8.96 25.69 -23.25
CA PRO A 128 8.19 24.56 -23.72
C PRO A 128 7.39 23.95 -22.56
N PHE A 129 6.33 23.22 -22.88
CA PHE A 129 5.50 22.60 -21.85
C PHE A 129 5.20 21.13 -22.14
N LEU A 130 4.98 20.39 -21.03
CA LEU A 130 4.36 19.09 -21.02
C LEU A 130 3.02 19.21 -20.29
N LEU A 131 1.94 18.81 -20.92
CA LEU A 131 0.59 18.86 -20.37
C LEU A 131 -0.01 17.47 -20.35
N VAL A 132 -0.53 17.04 -19.20
CA VAL A 132 -1.30 15.82 -19.03
C VAL A 132 -2.75 16.20 -18.68
N ALA A 133 -3.69 15.75 -19.51
CA ALA A 133 -5.13 15.83 -19.26
C ALA A 133 -5.67 14.43 -19.07
N SER A 134 -5.99 14.05 -17.82
CA SER A 134 -6.40 12.69 -17.44
C SER A 134 -7.89 12.65 -17.08
N PHE A 135 -8.69 12.11 -17.97
CA PHE A 135 -10.15 12.02 -17.83
C PHE A 135 -10.56 10.79 -17.03
N VAL A 136 -11.77 10.81 -16.47
CA VAL A 136 -12.29 9.75 -15.60
C VAL A 136 -12.96 8.64 -16.42
N ASN A 137 -13.86 9.02 -17.32
CA ASN A 137 -14.60 8.03 -18.11
C ASN A 137 -13.73 7.33 -19.16
N PRO A 138 -13.99 6.01 -19.37
CA PRO A 138 -15.13 5.19 -18.95
C PRO A 138 -15.00 4.49 -17.58
N HIS A 139 -14.05 4.86 -16.70
CA HIS A 139 -13.84 4.23 -15.39
C HIS A 139 -15.14 4.04 -14.58
N ASP A 140 -16.13 4.91 -14.74
CA ASP A 140 -17.38 4.88 -13.98
C ASP A 140 -18.21 3.64 -14.23
N ILE A 141 -17.87 2.83 -15.23
CA ILE A 141 -18.50 1.50 -15.45
C ILE A 141 -18.43 0.61 -14.19
N VAL A 142 -17.40 0.81 -13.34
CA VAL A 142 -17.26 0.12 -12.04
C VAL A 142 -18.43 0.39 -11.10
N LEU A 143 -19.16 1.50 -11.30
CA LEU A 143 -20.31 1.90 -10.51
C LEU A 143 -21.63 1.27 -11.00
N PHE A 144 -21.63 0.56 -12.11
CA PHE A 144 -22.84 -0.04 -12.70
C PHE A 144 -23.73 -0.78 -11.70
N PRO A 145 -23.23 -1.66 -10.79
CA PRO A 145 -24.10 -2.34 -9.83
C PRO A 145 -24.82 -1.39 -8.85
N ALA A 146 -24.23 -0.22 -8.58
CA ALA A 146 -24.86 0.81 -7.75
C ALA A 146 -25.88 1.62 -8.56
N TRP A 147 -25.54 2.04 -9.76
CA TRP A 147 -26.40 2.80 -10.66
C TRP A 147 -27.60 2.01 -11.14
N ALA A 148 -27.41 0.74 -11.45
CA ALA A 148 -28.50 -0.16 -11.82
C ALA A 148 -29.61 -0.27 -10.75
N ARG A 149 -29.34 0.10 -9.51
CA ARG A 149 -30.31 0.06 -8.39
C ARG A 149 -30.88 1.41 -8.00
N ARG A 150 -30.13 2.50 -8.26
CA ARG A 150 -30.45 3.84 -7.75
C ARG A 150 -30.73 4.87 -8.84
N GLY A 151 -30.63 4.45 -10.11
CA GLY A 151 -30.59 5.36 -11.25
C GLY A 151 -29.16 5.77 -11.62
N SER A 152 -28.92 5.93 -12.92
CA SER A 152 -27.66 6.40 -13.50
C SER A 152 -27.72 7.92 -13.68
N PRO A 153 -26.60 8.66 -13.46
CA PRO A 153 -26.52 10.06 -13.84
C PRO A 153 -26.66 10.29 -15.34
N LEU A 154 -26.62 9.22 -16.14
CA LEU A 154 -26.81 9.21 -17.60
C LEU A 154 -28.26 8.90 -18.03
N GLU A 155 -29.21 8.74 -17.12
CA GLU A 155 -30.62 8.44 -17.48
C GLU A 155 -31.23 9.51 -18.40
N SER A 156 -30.74 10.74 -18.29
CA SER A 156 -31.17 11.86 -19.15
C SER A 156 -30.34 12.05 -20.41
N SER A 157 -29.36 11.19 -20.68
CA SER A 157 -28.54 11.29 -21.91
C SER A 157 -29.42 11.06 -23.15
N PRO A 158 -29.31 11.90 -24.18
CA PRO A 158 -30.07 11.78 -25.39
C PRO A 158 -29.61 10.62 -26.30
N LEU A 159 -28.51 9.93 -25.94
CA LEU A 159 -27.97 8.84 -26.75
C LEU A 159 -28.85 7.60 -26.63
N ASP A 160 -29.36 7.12 -27.76
CA ASP A 160 -30.03 5.83 -27.84
C ASP A 160 -29.06 4.69 -27.43
N PRO A 161 -29.57 3.62 -26.78
CA PRO A 161 -28.75 2.46 -26.47
C PRO A 161 -28.13 1.87 -27.75
N PRO A 162 -26.81 1.67 -27.81
CA PRO A 162 -26.13 1.21 -29.01
C PRO A 162 -26.33 -0.29 -29.28
N ASN A 163 -26.94 -1.06 -28.38
CA ASN A 163 -27.09 -2.51 -28.45
C ASN A 163 -25.76 -3.24 -28.68
N VAL A 164 -24.78 -2.94 -27.84
CA VAL A 164 -23.45 -3.54 -27.89
C VAL A 164 -23.56 -5.07 -27.76
N PRO A 165 -23.03 -5.86 -28.70
CA PRO A 165 -23.15 -7.32 -28.66
C PRO A 165 -22.40 -7.92 -27.47
N GLU A 166 -22.72 -9.16 -27.13
CA GLU A 166 -21.96 -9.95 -26.19
C GLU A 166 -20.55 -10.25 -26.73
N ALA A 167 -19.55 -10.33 -25.82
CA ALA A 167 -18.25 -10.85 -26.20
C ALA A 167 -18.37 -12.32 -26.61
N PRO A 168 -17.70 -12.77 -27.67
CA PRO A 168 -17.72 -14.17 -28.09
C PRO A 168 -17.33 -15.15 -26.99
N THR A 169 -16.46 -14.73 -26.07
CA THR A 169 -15.95 -15.52 -24.93
C THR A 169 -16.81 -15.40 -23.66
N GLN A 170 -17.94 -14.68 -23.69
CA GLN A 170 -18.74 -14.41 -22.48
C GLN A 170 -19.21 -15.68 -21.74
N HIS A 171 -19.44 -16.77 -22.47
CA HIS A 171 -19.94 -18.03 -21.91
C HIS A 171 -18.88 -19.13 -21.81
N GLU A 172 -17.61 -18.75 -21.89
CA GLU A 172 -16.47 -19.64 -21.71
C GLU A 172 -16.47 -20.22 -20.27
N ASP A 173 -16.15 -21.50 -20.11
CA ASP A 173 -16.15 -22.16 -18.80
C ASP A 173 -14.87 -21.90 -17.99
N LEU A 174 -13.82 -21.41 -18.63
CA LEU A 174 -12.48 -21.15 -18.09
C LEU A 174 -11.72 -22.44 -17.67
N ALA A 175 -12.15 -23.63 -18.12
CA ALA A 175 -11.55 -24.90 -17.68
C ALA A 175 -10.07 -25.04 -18.10
N THR A 176 -9.67 -24.37 -19.18
CA THR A 176 -8.29 -24.33 -19.71
C THR A 176 -7.49 -23.11 -19.27
N LYS A 177 -8.07 -22.27 -18.43
CA LYS A 177 -7.50 -21.01 -18.00
C LYS A 177 -6.90 -21.09 -16.58
N PRO A 178 -6.02 -20.19 -16.18
CA PRO A 178 -5.45 -20.14 -14.83
C PRO A 178 -6.51 -20.05 -13.73
N ALA A 179 -6.25 -20.73 -12.62
CA ALA A 179 -7.18 -20.81 -11.48
C ALA A 179 -7.54 -19.42 -10.89
N ALA A 180 -6.65 -18.44 -11.02
CA ALA A 180 -6.89 -17.07 -10.55
C ALA A 180 -8.11 -16.43 -11.20
N GLN A 181 -8.38 -16.72 -12.48
CA GLN A 181 -9.49 -16.14 -13.24
C GLN A 181 -10.84 -16.65 -12.72
N ILE A 182 -10.98 -17.96 -12.51
CA ILE A 182 -12.19 -18.57 -11.92
C ILE A 182 -12.38 -18.02 -10.51
N ALA A 183 -11.31 -18.00 -9.71
CA ALA A 183 -11.37 -17.50 -8.34
C ALA A 183 -11.78 -16.02 -8.28
N PHE A 184 -11.28 -15.19 -9.19
CA PHE A 184 -11.67 -13.79 -9.28
C PHE A 184 -13.13 -13.63 -9.70
N ARG A 185 -13.60 -14.32 -10.75
CA ARG A 185 -14.98 -14.32 -11.18
C ARG A 185 -15.95 -14.62 -10.03
N ASP A 186 -15.62 -15.63 -9.23
CA ASP A 186 -16.48 -16.10 -8.16
C ASP A 186 -16.48 -15.19 -6.92
N THR A 187 -15.38 -14.49 -6.66
CA THR A 187 -15.17 -13.66 -5.46
C THR A 187 -15.40 -12.17 -5.67
N TYR A 188 -15.11 -11.64 -6.85
CA TYR A 188 -15.24 -10.21 -7.18
C TYR A 188 -16.59 -9.60 -6.80
N PRO A 189 -17.75 -10.25 -7.10
CA PRO A 189 -19.04 -9.69 -6.74
C PRO A 189 -19.25 -9.50 -5.24
N SER A 190 -18.53 -10.23 -4.39
CA SER A 190 -18.64 -10.11 -2.93
C SER A 190 -18.17 -8.75 -2.42
N GLY A 191 -17.27 -8.09 -3.15
CA GLY A 191 -16.80 -6.74 -2.87
C GLY A 191 -17.87 -5.66 -2.93
N TYR A 192 -18.94 -5.88 -3.68
CA TYR A 192 -20.05 -4.91 -3.86
C TYR A 192 -21.26 -5.16 -2.95
N GLY A 193 -21.27 -6.20 -2.15
CA GLY A 193 -22.37 -6.52 -1.24
C GLY A 193 -22.86 -7.96 -1.35
N PRO A 194 -24.16 -8.25 -1.07
CA PRO A 194 -24.68 -9.61 -1.18
C PRO A 194 -24.49 -10.17 -2.59
N VAL A 195 -23.63 -11.18 -2.72
CA VAL A 195 -23.14 -11.75 -4.00
C VAL A 195 -24.27 -12.01 -5.00
N ARG A 196 -25.35 -12.67 -4.57
CA ARG A 196 -26.50 -12.98 -5.46
C ARG A 196 -27.14 -11.73 -6.09
N ALA A 197 -27.20 -10.62 -5.36
CA ALA A 197 -27.81 -9.41 -5.86
C ALA A 197 -26.91 -8.67 -6.87
N VAL A 198 -25.59 -8.77 -6.73
CA VAL A 198 -24.61 -8.15 -7.63
C VAL A 198 -24.45 -8.98 -8.90
N ILE A 199 -24.23 -10.29 -8.78
CA ILE A 199 -24.19 -11.22 -9.92
C ILE A 199 -25.50 -11.12 -10.72
N GLY A 200 -26.67 -11.14 -10.03
CA GLY A 200 -27.94 -11.00 -10.69
C GLY A 200 -28.12 -9.66 -11.44
N THR A 201 -27.42 -8.60 -11.04
CA THR A 201 -27.44 -7.32 -11.75
C THR A 201 -26.68 -7.44 -13.07
N TYR A 202 -25.45 -7.94 -13.06
CA TYR A 202 -24.68 -8.14 -14.28
C TYR A 202 -25.39 -9.08 -15.26
N THR A 203 -25.90 -10.21 -14.79
CA THR A 203 -26.60 -11.18 -15.65
C THR A 203 -27.92 -10.66 -16.20
N LYS A 204 -28.76 -10.04 -15.36
CA LYS A 204 -30.11 -9.60 -15.77
C LYS A 204 -30.11 -8.32 -16.60
N ARG A 205 -29.09 -7.49 -16.45
CA ARG A 205 -28.95 -6.20 -17.09
C ARG A 205 -27.65 -6.12 -17.93
N ALA A 206 -27.20 -7.24 -18.48
CA ALA A 206 -25.95 -7.35 -19.21
C ALA A 206 -25.90 -6.40 -20.42
N GLN A 207 -27.00 -6.27 -21.17
CA GLN A 207 -27.10 -5.33 -22.28
C GLN A 207 -26.92 -3.89 -21.81
N GLU A 208 -27.60 -3.47 -20.75
CA GLU A 208 -27.47 -2.13 -20.20
C GLU A 208 -26.04 -1.84 -19.69
N TYR A 209 -25.35 -2.85 -19.16
CA TYR A 209 -23.97 -2.74 -18.73
C TYR A 209 -23.03 -2.45 -19.92
N ARG A 210 -23.16 -3.18 -21.01
CA ARG A 210 -22.36 -2.96 -22.22
C ARG A 210 -22.70 -1.63 -22.89
N ASP A 211 -23.98 -1.30 -22.97
CA ASP A 211 -24.44 -0.03 -23.54
C ASP A 211 -23.96 1.16 -22.72
N LEU A 212 -23.95 1.04 -21.37
CA LEU A 212 -23.41 2.07 -20.49
C LEU A 212 -21.93 2.31 -20.75
N TYR A 213 -21.13 1.25 -20.92
CA TYR A 213 -19.71 1.39 -21.20
C TYR A 213 -19.45 2.19 -22.48
N HIS A 214 -20.16 1.85 -23.54
CA HIS A 214 -20.10 2.59 -24.80
C HIS A 214 -20.51 4.07 -24.63
N ARG A 215 -21.58 4.32 -23.87
CA ARG A 215 -22.05 5.69 -23.58
C ARG A 215 -21.02 6.50 -22.81
N LEU A 216 -20.33 5.90 -21.84
CA LEU A 216 -19.28 6.58 -21.07
C LEU A 216 -18.10 7.00 -21.96
N HIS A 217 -17.77 6.22 -22.99
CA HIS A 217 -16.80 6.62 -24.01
C HIS A 217 -17.31 7.82 -24.83
N ALA A 218 -18.56 7.80 -25.25
CA ALA A 218 -19.15 8.91 -25.99
C ALA A 218 -19.23 10.21 -25.16
N GLU A 219 -19.48 10.09 -23.86
CA GLU A 219 -19.52 11.26 -22.95
C GLU A 219 -18.15 11.90 -22.78
N VAL A 220 -17.05 11.14 -22.76
CA VAL A 220 -15.70 11.69 -22.62
C VAL A 220 -15.11 12.21 -23.94
N ASP A 221 -15.67 11.80 -25.07
CA ASP A 221 -15.12 12.19 -26.37
C ASP A 221 -15.20 13.72 -26.62
N ALA A 222 -16.28 14.38 -26.17
CA ALA A 222 -16.42 15.82 -26.28
C ALA A 222 -15.42 16.61 -25.45
N PRO A 223 -15.18 16.33 -24.14
CA PRO A 223 -14.08 16.91 -23.36
C PRO A 223 -12.71 16.69 -23.98
N LEU A 224 -12.42 15.49 -24.46
CA LEU A 224 -11.16 15.15 -25.16
C LEU A 224 -10.97 16.03 -26.41
N ASP A 225 -12.00 16.15 -27.27
CA ASP A 225 -11.92 16.94 -28.51
C ASP A 225 -11.74 18.43 -28.21
N ARG A 226 -12.34 18.96 -27.14
CA ARG A 226 -12.13 20.35 -26.71
C ARG A 226 -10.67 20.64 -26.39
N VAL A 227 -10.00 19.74 -25.63
CA VAL A 227 -8.58 19.89 -25.32
C VAL A 227 -7.73 19.76 -26.58
N ARG A 228 -8.01 18.76 -27.44
CA ARG A 228 -7.33 18.61 -28.73
C ARG A 228 -7.43 19.89 -29.58
N ARG A 229 -8.63 20.47 -29.74
CA ARG A 229 -8.84 21.71 -30.49
C ARG A 229 -8.09 22.88 -29.89
N ALA A 230 -8.09 23.02 -28.56
CA ALA A 230 -7.34 24.10 -27.90
C ALA A 230 -5.84 24.06 -28.21
N VAL A 231 -5.27 22.91 -28.55
CA VAL A 231 -3.90 22.78 -29.04
C VAL A 231 -3.82 23.03 -30.55
N THR A 232 -4.66 22.36 -31.35
CA THR A 232 -4.54 22.37 -32.83
C THR A 232 -4.88 23.71 -33.44
N ASP A 233 -5.88 24.42 -32.91
CA ASP A 233 -6.37 25.69 -33.46
C ASP A 233 -5.37 26.86 -33.27
N GLN A 234 -4.35 26.68 -32.42
CA GLN A 234 -3.28 27.66 -32.23
C GLN A 234 -2.20 27.61 -33.31
N GLY A 235 -2.14 26.54 -34.12
CA GLY A 235 -1.14 26.35 -35.17
C GLY A 235 0.30 26.26 -34.69
N SER A 236 0.52 26.07 -33.38
CA SER A 236 1.85 25.84 -32.80
C SER A 236 2.29 24.39 -32.96
N ASP A 237 3.60 24.18 -33.09
CA ASP A 237 4.16 22.84 -33.12
C ASP A 237 3.93 22.14 -31.79
N ALA A 238 3.32 20.96 -31.86
CA ALA A 238 3.07 20.11 -30.69
C ALA A 238 3.02 18.64 -31.11
N ILE A 239 3.17 17.76 -30.12
CA ILE A 239 2.87 16.33 -30.21
C ILE A 239 1.69 16.04 -29.28
N ILE A 240 0.70 15.31 -29.80
CA ILE A 240 -0.46 14.89 -29.02
C ILE A 240 -0.44 13.36 -28.95
N VAL A 241 -0.39 12.81 -27.74
CA VAL A 241 -0.55 11.39 -27.46
C VAL A 241 -1.92 11.17 -26.84
N LYS A 242 -2.72 10.27 -27.39
CA LYS A 242 -4.00 9.83 -26.83
C LYS A 242 -3.93 8.35 -26.53
N THR A 243 -4.24 7.97 -25.30
CA THR A 243 -4.27 6.57 -24.84
C THR A 243 -5.24 6.39 -23.68
N SER A 244 -5.37 5.16 -23.17
CA SER A 244 -6.04 4.80 -21.92
C SER A 244 -5.07 4.07 -21.02
N ASP A 245 -5.29 4.05 -19.69
CA ASP A 245 -4.46 3.32 -18.74
C ASP A 245 -4.61 1.79 -18.86
N HIS A 246 -5.82 1.31 -19.12
CA HIS A 246 -6.17 -0.10 -19.35
C HIS A 246 -7.55 -0.17 -19.98
N GLY A 247 -7.96 -1.38 -20.41
CA GLY A 247 -9.31 -1.68 -20.86
C GLY A 247 -10.22 -2.26 -19.77
N ASP A 248 -11.28 -2.95 -20.18
CA ASP A 248 -12.24 -3.65 -19.29
C ASP A 248 -12.74 -4.91 -19.97
N LEU A 249 -12.80 -6.03 -19.27
CA LEU A 249 -13.26 -7.31 -19.79
C LEU A 249 -14.75 -7.31 -20.18
N LEU A 250 -15.54 -6.46 -19.59
CA LEU A 250 -16.96 -6.19 -19.90
C LEU A 250 -17.84 -7.44 -20.04
N GLY A 251 -17.49 -8.52 -19.37
CA GLY A 251 -18.18 -9.80 -19.43
C GLY A 251 -17.52 -10.84 -20.34
N ALA A 252 -16.40 -10.52 -21.02
CA ALA A 252 -15.62 -11.50 -21.76
C ALA A 252 -15.07 -12.61 -20.82
N HIS A 253 -14.54 -13.67 -21.40
CA HIS A 253 -13.90 -14.80 -20.73
C HIS A 253 -14.71 -15.31 -19.52
N GLY A 254 -15.84 -15.93 -19.82
CA GLY A 254 -16.68 -16.57 -18.80
C GLY A 254 -17.40 -15.59 -17.86
N GLY A 255 -17.62 -14.36 -18.30
CA GLY A 255 -18.30 -13.33 -17.52
C GLY A 255 -17.39 -12.58 -16.56
N LEU A 256 -16.11 -12.45 -16.86
CA LEU A 256 -15.18 -11.60 -16.11
C LEU A 256 -15.50 -10.11 -16.32
N HIS A 257 -15.20 -9.31 -15.32
CA HIS A 257 -15.40 -7.87 -15.30
C HIS A 257 -14.13 -7.17 -14.85
N GLN A 258 -13.93 -5.92 -15.30
CA GLN A 258 -12.73 -5.13 -15.02
C GLN A 258 -11.46 -5.70 -15.67
N LYS A 259 -10.30 -5.57 -15.03
CA LYS A 259 -8.96 -5.81 -15.59
C LYS A 259 -8.10 -6.74 -14.75
N TRP A 260 -8.64 -7.28 -13.65
CA TRP A 260 -7.84 -7.99 -12.64
C TRP A 260 -7.55 -9.43 -13.03
N PHE A 261 -6.36 -9.90 -12.68
CA PHE A 261 -5.95 -11.30 -12.75
C PHE A 261 -6.01 -11.92 -14.14
N ASN A 262 -5.65 -11.12 -15.14
CA ASN A 262 -5.51 -11.56 -16.52
C ASN A 262 -4.61 -10.61 -17.32
N LEU A 263 -4.19 -11.02 -18.53
CA LEU A 263 -3.50 -10.20 -19.52
C LEU A 263 -4.18 -10.28 -20.90
N TYR A 264 -5.50 -10.50 -20.94
CA TYR A 264 -6.27 -10.51 -22.18
C TYR A 264 -6.24 -9.15 -22.88
N ASP A 265 -6.40 -9.17 -24.21
CA ASP A 265 -6.40 -7.95 -25.03
C ASP A 265 -7.48 -6.95 -24.58
N GLU A 266 -8.64 -7.41 -24.11
CA GLU A 266 -9.68 -6.52 -23.57
C GLU A 266 -9.20 -5.68 -22.37
N ALA A 267 -8.23 -6.16 -21.62
CA ALA A 267 -7.66 -5.44 -20.50
C ALA A 267 -6.37 -4.70 -20.85
N THR A 268 -5.52 -5.26 -21.73
CA THR A 268 -4.16 -4.77 -21.97
C THR A 268 -3.97 -4.01 -23.27
N ARG A 269 -4.80 -4.27 -24.30
CA ARG A 269 -4.73 -3.60 -25.59
C ARG A 269 -5.65 -2.39 -25.62
N VAL A 270 -5.07 -1.21 -25.41
CA VAL A 270 -5.80 0.06 -25.36
C VAL A 270 -5.63 0.87 -26.64
N PRO A 271 -6.54 1.81 -26.96
CA PRO A 271 -6.34 2.78 -28.03
C PRO A 271 -5.05 3.57 -27.81
N PHE A 272 -4.25 3.70 -28.85
CA PHE A 272 -3.03 4.49 -28.82
C PHE A 272 -2.86 5.26 -30.14
N SER A 273 -2.67 6.58 -30.03
CA SER A 273 -2.38 7.40 -31.20
C SER A 273 -1.39 8.50 -30.87
N ILE A 274 -0.51 8.80 -31.82
CA ILE A 274 0.43 9.93 -31.76
C ILE A 274 0.17 10.80 -32.99
N ALA A 275 0.01 12.11 -32.78
CA ALA A 275 -0.16 13.10 -33.83
C ALA A 275 0.85 14.23 -33.69
N LEU A 276 1.55 14.55 -34.76
CA LEU A 276 2.31 15.78 -34.89
C LEU A 276 1.37 16.87 -35.45
N VAL A 277 1.36 18.03 -34.79
CA VAL A 277 0.55 19.20 -35.21
C VAL A 277 1.45 20.41 -35.45
N GLY A 278 0.96 21.40 -36.17
CA GLY A 278 1.73 22.59 -36.52
C GLY A 278 2.51 22.44 -37.84
N SER A 279 3.70 23.02 -37.93
CA SER A 279 4.55 23.00 -39.13
C SER A 279 5.07 21.61 -39.48
N ASN A 280 5.16 20.70 -38.51
CA ASN A 280 5.62 19.33 -38.66
C ASN A 280 4.46 18.33 -38.76
N ALA A 281 3.23 18.82 -38.97
CA ALA A 281 2.06 17.97 -39.06
C ALA A 281 2.19 16.90 -40.15
N THR A 282 1.98 15.64 -39.79
CA THR A 282 1.90 14.55 -40.73
C THR A 282 0.58 14.64 -41.51
N THR A 283 0.62 14.52 -42.82
CA THR A 283 -0.58 14.53 -43.66
C THR A 283 -1.16 13.12 -43.75
N GLY A 284 -2.38 12.94 -43.24
CA GLY A 284 -3.11 11.67 -43.27
C GLY A 284 -2.88 10.84 -42.00
N ALA A 285 -3.75 9.86 -41.79
CA ALA A 285 -3.63 8.87 -40.75
C ALA A 285 -3.02 7.59 -41.27
N ALA A 286 -2.07 7.00 -40.55
CA ALA A 286 -1.53 5.67 -40.82
C ALA A 286 -1.87 4.75 -39.64
N ILE A 287 -2.22 3.50 -39.96
CA ILE A 287 -2.40 2.45 -38.94
C ILE A 287 -1.14 1.60 -38.96
N ASN A 288 -0.60 1.35 -37.79
CA ASN A 288 0.54 0.48 -37.59
C ASN A 288 0.12 -0.71 -36.73
N ASP A 289 0.51 -1.92 -37.14
CA ASP A 289 0.18 -3.19 -36.45
C ASP A 289 1.36 -3.80 -35.66
N ALA A 290 2.48 -3.07 -35.56
CA ALA A 290 3.59 -3.50 -34.71
C ALA A 290 3.23 -3.38 -33.24
N PRO A 291 3.66 -4.35 -32.39
CA PRO A 291 3.41 -4.29 -30.96
C PRO A 291 4.06 -3.05 -30.32
N THR A 292 3.29 -2.32 -29.52
CA THR A 292 3.74 -1.16 -28.75
C THR A 292 3.28 -1.28 -27.30
N SER A 293 3.89 -0.50 -26.40
CA SER A 293 3.59 -0.50 -24.98
C SER A 293 3.57 0.92 -24.40
N HIS A 294 2.88 1.15 -23.29
CA HIS A 294 2.91 2.42 -22.57
C HIS A 294 4.31 2.85 -22.17
N ILE A 295 5.22 1.91 -21.89
CA ILE A 295 6.62 2.23 -21.57
C ILE A 295 7.35 2.93 -22.71
N ASP A 296 6.82 2.89 -23.94
CA ASP A 296 7.38 3.57 -25.10
C ASP A 296 7.06 5.07 -25.13
N ILE A 297 6.05 5.50 -24.40
CA ILE A 297 5.60 6.92 -24.39
C ILE A 297 6.73 7.83 -23.92
N MET A 298 7.38 7.49 -22.81
CA MET A 298 8.42 8.35 -22.23
C MET A 298 9.62 8.51 -23.17
N PRO A 299 10.30 7.46 -23.63
CA PRO A 299 11.45 7.62 -24.55
C PRO A 299 11.03 8.27 -25.88
N THR A 300 9.82 8.05 -26.37
CA THR A 300 9.29 8.71 -27.57
C THR A 300 9.14 10.22 -27.38
N LEU A 301 8.56 10.65 -26.26
CA LEU A 301 8.37 12.07 -25.94
C LEU A 301 9.70 12.77 -25.66
N LEU A 302 10.65 12.11 -24.97
CA LEU A 302 11.99 12.65 -24.76
C LEU A 302 12.72 12.86 -26.08
N ALA A 303 12.67 11.88 -26.99
CA ALA A 303 13.25 11.99 -28.31
C ALA A 303 12.59 13.10 -29.15
N ALA A 304 11.26 13.21 -29.12
CA ALA A 304 10.53 14.28 -29.82
C ALA A 304 10.90 15.68 -29.26
N ALA A 305 11.19 15.77 -27.97
CA ALA A 305 11.61 17.01 -27.30
C ALA A 305 13.12 17.32 -27.46
N GLY A 306 13.89 16.39 -28.04
CA GLY A 306 15.34 16.52 -28.15
C GLY A 306 16.06 16.41 -26.79
N ILE A 307 15.45 15.74 -25.84
CA ILE A 307 16.02 15.53 -24.48
C ILE A 307 16.92 14.29 -24.54
N ASP A 308 18.17 14.47 -24.14
CA ASP A 308 19.11 13.35 -23.98
C ASP A 308 18.75 12.55 -22.73
N GLU A 309 18.36 11.29 -22.91
CA GLU A 309 17.91 10.40 -21.82
C GLU A 309 19.01 10.18 -20.79
N THR A 310 20.25 9.96 -21.23
CA THR A 310 21.36 9.69 -20.31
C THR A 310 21.67 10.92 -19.46
N ALA A 311 21.78 12.09 -20.08
CA ALA A 311 22.05 13.33 -19.37
C ALA A 311 20.90 13.72 -18.42
N ALA A 312 19.65 13.39 -18.76
CA ALA A 312 18.50 13.60 -17.88
C ALA A 312 18.53 12.62 -16.70
N ALA A 313 18.83 11.34 -16.94
CA ALA A 313 18.97 10.32 -15.90
C ALA A 313 20.06 10.69 -14.89
N ASP A 314 21.24 11.12 -15.37
CA ASP A 314 22.36 11.54 -14.50
C ASP A 314 21.97 12.68 -13.54
N ARG A 315 21.18 13.64 -14.02
CA ARG A 315 20.67 14.73 -13.16
C ARG A 315 19.66 14.24 -12.14
N LEU A 316 18.77 13.31 -12.55
CA LEU A 316 17.73 12.78 -11.68
C LEU A 316 18.31 11.88 -10.56
N GLN A 317 19.46 11.25 -10.77
CA GLN A 317 20.14 10.46 -9.73
C GLN A 317 20.57 11.27 -8.50
N GLU A 318 20.66 12.61 -8.62
CA GLU A 318 20.96 13.48 -7.48
C GLU A 318 19.76 13.55 -6.49
N ASP A 319 18.53 13.42 -7.00
CA ASP A 319 17.30 13.66 -6.23
C ASP A 319 16.45 12.39 -6.02
N PHE A 320 16.73 11.32 -6.78
CA PHE A 320 15.90 10.11 -6.80
C PHE A 320 16.72 8.84 -6.53
N THR A 321 16.14 7.93 -5.74
CA THR A 321 16.79 6.67 -5.38
C THR A 321 16.69 5.58 -6.46
N GLU A 322 15.65 5.62 -7.29
CA GLU A 322 15.35 4.62 -8.31
C GLU A 322 15.32 5.26 -9.71
N VAL A 323 16.48 5.56 -10.26
CA VAL A 323 16.66 6.01 -11.65
C VAL A 323 17.27 4.89 -12.45
N HIS A 324 16.53 4.37 -13.42
CA HIS A 324 16.92 3.25 -14.26
C HIS A 324 16.81 3.63 -15.74
N PRO A 325 17.56 2.96 -16.65
CA PRO A 325 17.36 3.11 -18.08
C PRO A 325 15.90 2.83 -18.46
N LEU A 326 15.36 3.62 -19.36
CA LEU A 326 13.97 3.45 -19.79
C LEU A 326 13.84 2.16 -20.63
N PRO A 327 12.95 1.22 -20.27
CA PRO A 327 12.84 -0.05 -20.98
C PRO A 327 12.05 0.04 -22.28
N GLY A 328 11.39 1.17 -22.56
CA GLY A 328 10.58 1.40 -23.75
C GLY A 328 11.41 1.71 -25.01
N ALA A 329 10.77 1.63 -26.16
CA ALA A 329 11.34 2.03 -27.44
C ALA A 329 10.91 3.46 -27.81
N ASN A 330 11.80 4.16 -28.51
CA ASN A 330 11.46 5.44 -29.14
C ASN A 330 10.68 5.19 -30.44
N LEU A 331 9.40 5.57 -30.45
CA LEU A 331 8.51 5.40 -31.61
C LEU A 331 8.56 6.55 -32.62
N MET A 332 9.35 7.61 -32.41
CA MET A 332 9.43 8.74 -33.35
C MET A 332 9.79 8.33 -34.80
N PRO A 333 10.70 7.38 -35.03
CA PRO A 333 10.93 6.88 -36.39
C PRO A 333 9.67 6.36 -37.05
N VAL A 334 8.81 5.63 -36.33
CA VAL A 334 7.54 5.08 -36.84
C VAL A 334 6.49 6.18 -37.01
N VAL A 335 6.48 7.21 -36.18
CA VAL A 335 5.58 8.35 -36.31
C VAL A 335 5.86 9.13 -37.59
N VAL A 336 7.15 9.27 -37.97
CA VAL A 336 7.59 9.96 -39.19
C VAL A 336 7.43 9.08 -40.41
N ASP A 337 7.79 7.80 -40.31
CA ASP A 337 7.68 6.79 -41.38
C ASP A 337 7.06 5.50 -40.81
N PRO A 338 5.77 5.26 -41.06
CA PRO A 338 5.11 4.05 -40.57
C PRO A 338 5.73 2.73 -41.05
N THR A 339 6.54 2.76 -42.11
CA THR A 339 7.24 1.55 -42.61
C THR A 339 8.48 1.19 -41.81
N ALA A 340 8.94 2.08 -40.91
CA ALA A 340 10.07 1.85 -40.02
C ALA A 340 9.69 1.01 -38.79
N ALA A 341 8.44 0.52 -38.67
CA ALA A 341 7.98 -0.25 -37.56
C ALA A 341 8.68 -1.62 -37.46
N ASP A 342 9.18 -1.93 -36.25
CA ASP A 342 9.66 -3.27 -35.91
C ASP A 342 8.47 -4.16 -35.55
N ARG A 343 8.02 -4.95 -36.48
CA ARG A 343 6.89 -5.86 -36.34
C ARG A 343 7.22 -7.10 -35.52
N ASP A 344 8.50 -7.43 -35.39
CA ASP A 344 8.98 -8.59 -34.66
C ASP A 344 9.40 -8.23 -33.24
N ARG A 345 9.20 -6.98 -32.85
CA ARG A 345 9.47 -6.52 -31.48
C ARG A 345 8.67 -7.30 -30.45
N ALA A 346 9.33 -7.68 -29.36
CA ALA A 346 8.69 -8.26 -28.18
C ALA A 346 8.14 -7.16 -27.25
N VAL A 347 6.93 -7.35 -26.74
CA VAL A 347 6.32 -6.49 -25.72
C VAL A 347 6.08 -7.30 -24.46
N TYR A 348 6.76 -6.89 -23.38
CA TYR A 348 6.62 -7.49 -22.05
C TYR A 348 5.49 -6.83 -21.26
N LEU A 349 4.70 -7.64 -20.57
CA LEU A 349 3.58 -7.24 -19.73
C LEU A 349 3.75 -7.86 -18.33
N MET A 350 3.35 -7.15 -17.29
CA MET A 350 3.36 -7.72 -15.93
C MET A 350 2.34 -7.08 -15.01
N THR A 351 1.88 -7.85 -14.03
CA THR A 351 1.19 -7.35 -12.84
C THR A 351 1.52 -8.24 -11.64
N ASN A 352 1.94 -7.62 -10.55
CA ASN A 352 2.27 -8.28 -9.28
C ASN A 352 1.21 -7.98 -8.21
N ASP A 353 -0.05 -7.94 -8.60
CA ASP A 353 -1.16 -7.66 -7.71
C ASP A 353 -1.36 -8.79 -6.69
N ASN A 354 -0.82 -8.58 -5.51
CA ASN A 354 -1.00 -9.48 -4.37
C ASN A 354 -1.68 -8.76 -3.19
N MET A 355 -2.59 -7.85 -3.52
CA MET A 355 -3.17 -6.91 -2.56
C MET A 355 -4.11 -7.54 -1.54
N LEU A 356 -4.55 -8.77 -1.76
CA LEU A 356 -5.60 -9.38 -0.95
C LEU A 356 -5.15 -10.77 -0.51
N GLU A 357 -4.29 -10.81 0.48
CA GLU A 357 -3.99 -12.06 1.17
C GLU A 357 -5.14 -12.47 2.07
N GLY A 358 -5.45 -13.74 1.98
CA GLY A 358 -6.47 -14.37 2.79
C GLY A 358 -7.90 -14.11 2.29
N ASP A 359 -8.71 -15.13 2.42
CA ASP A 359 -10.15 -15.00 2.20
C ASP A 359 -10.73 -14.14 3.33
N THR A 360 -11.11 -12.91 3.00
CA THR A 360 -11.84 -12.04 3.93
C THR A 360 -13.28 -12.52 4.12
N GLY A 361 -13.53 -13.81 4.12
CA GLY A 361 -14.83 -14.42 4.42
C GLY A 361 -15.46 -13.81 5.66
N ALA A 362 -15.97 -12.57 5.54
CA ALA A 362 -16.67 -11.90 6.60
C ALA A 362 -17.86 -12.77 6.99
N SER A 363 -17.82 -13.34 8.19
CA SER A 363 -18.96 -14.08 8.75
C SER A 363 -20.23 -13.26 8.58
N GLY A 364 -21.38 -13.91 8.38
CA GLY A 364 -22.66 -13.23 8.17
C GLY A 364 -23.02 -12.20 9.27
N VAL A 365 -22.42 -12.31 10.45
CA VAL A 365 -22.53 -11.37 11.58
C VAL A 365 -21.72 -10.10 11.33
N ALA A 366 -20.49 -10.20 10.84
CA ALA A 366 -19.68 -9.04 10.49
C ALA A 366 -20.29 -8.25 9.32
N ARG A 367 -20.91 -8.94 8.33
CA ARG A 367 -21.69 -8.29 7.26
C ARG A 367 -22.93 -7.54 7.77
N ARG A 368 -23.56 -8.01 8.83
CA ARG A 368 -24.74 -7.37 9.42
C ARG A 368 -24.37 -6.13 10.23
N LEU A 369 -23.28 -6.18 10.98
CA LEU A 369 -22.72 -5.05 11.72
C LEU A 369 -22.17 -3.95 10.79
N LYS A 370 -21.59 -4.33 9.66
CA LYS A 370 -21.09 -3.39 8.63
C LYS A 370 -22.20 -2.55 7.96
N ARG A 371 -23.45 -2.99 8.01
CA ARG A 371 -24.62 -2.24 7.46
C ARG A 371 -25.11 -1.09 8.33
N THR A 372 -24.74 -1.07 9.60
CA THR A 372 -25.26 -0.11 10.59
C THR A 372 -24.24 0.95 11.02
N THR A 373 -22.98 0.83 10.61
CA THR A 373 -21.93 1.80 10.95
C THR A 373 -21.79 2.90 9.89
N LYS A 374 -21.71 4.16 10.30
CA LYS A 374 -21.31 5.30 9.47
C LYS A 374 -19.91 5.76 9.94
N PRO A 375 -18.92 5.91 9.04
CA PRO A 375 -18.98 5.71 7.59
C PRO A 375 -19.08 4.24 7.20
N PRO A 376 -19.59 3.92 5.99
CA PRO A 376 -19.64 2.54 5.52
C PRO A 376 -18.20 2.01 5.39
N LEU A 377 -17.97 0.84 5.98
CA LEU A 377 -16.67 0.16 5.92
C LEU A 377 -16.25 -0.09 4.47
N PRO A 378 -14.96 0.07 4.13
CA PRO A 378 -14.47 -0.07 2.76
C PRO A 378 -14.84 -1.42 2.17
N LEU A 379 -15.19 -1.43 0.90
CA LEU A 379 -15.37 -2.63 0.10
C LEU A 379 -14.00 -3.29 -0.08
N ARG A 380 -13.84 -4.51 0.34
CA ARG A 380 -12.67 -5.33 0.02
C ARG A 380 -13.03 -6.28 -1.09
N ILE A 381 -12.31 -6.25 -2.18
CA ILE A 381 -12.34 -7.31 -3.19
C ILE A 381 -11.50 -8.43 -2.60
N SER A 382 -12.10 -9.56 -2.34
CA SER A 382 -11.42 -10.73 -1.81
C SER A 382 -10.98 -11.60 -2.98
N THR A 383 -9.69 -11.84 -3.12
CA THR A 383 -9.16 -12.92 -3.95
C THR A 383 -8.75 -14.09 -3.07
N PRO A 384 -9.05 -15.31 -3.47
CA PRO A 384 -8.62 -16.48 -2.71
C PRO A 384 -7.09 -16.57 -2.67
N ALA A 385 -6.52 -16.67 -1.50
CA ALA A 385 -5.08 -16.81 -1.30
C ALA A 385 -4.52 -18.18 -1.76
N HIS A 386 -5.39 -19.11 -2.14
CA HIS A 386 -5.02 -20.45 -2.59
C HIS A 386 -4.72 -20.57 -4.09
N VAL A 387 -4.74 -19.47 -4.83
CA VAL A 387 -4.35 -19.40 -6.24
C VAL A 387 -3.11 -18.52 -6.43
N ALA A 388 -2.33 -18.81 -7.47
CA ALA A 388 -1.27 -17.92 -7.93
C ALA A 388 -1.91 -16.66 -8.54
N SER A 389 -1.37 -15.47 -8.28
CA SER A 389 -1.98 -14.20 -8.67
C SER A 389 -1.01 -13.18 -9.26
N ASN A 390 0.24 -13.54 -9.47
CA ASN A 390 1.22 -12.74 -10.19
C ASN A 390 1.18 -13.14 -11.67
N PHE A 391 1.20 -12.17 -12.56
CA PHE A 391 1.11 -12.37 -13.99
C PHE A 391 2.27 -11.68 -14.69
N GLU A 392 2.86 -12.37 -15.66
CA GLU A 392 3.72 -11.77 -16.64
C GLU A 392 3.38 -12.33 -18.04
N GLY A 393 3.61 -11.55 -19.05
CA GLY A 393 3.28 -11.94 -20.41
C GLY A 393 4.21 -11.34 -21.44
N LEU A 394 4.16 -11.92 -22.62
CA LEU A 394 4.91 -11.51 -23.79
C LEU A 394 4.01 -11.53 -25.01
N VAL A 395 3.99 -10.45 -25.77
CA VAL A 395 3.45 -10.42 -27.14
C VAL A 395 4.63 -10.31 -28.09
N HIS A 396 4.78 -11.29 -28.99
CA HIS A 396 5.92 -11.34 -29.90
C HIS A 396 5.57 -12.12 -31.17
N ARG A 397 6.13 -11.70 -32.30
CA ARG A 397 5.94 -12.39 -33.59
C ARG A 397 7.06 -13.40 -33.79
N LEU A 398 6.69 -14.69 -33.95
CA LEU A 398 7.58 -15.78 -34.29
C LEU A 398 7.20 -16.36 -35.66
N ASP A 399 8.15 -16.43 -36.56
CA ASP A 399 7.97 -17.02 -37.92
C ASP A 399 6.76 -16.46 -38.67
N GLY A 400 6.46 -15.19 -38.46
CA GLY A 400 5.35 -14.48 -39.07
C GLY A 400 4.03 -14.51 -38.29
N THR A 401 3.87 -15.37 -37.29
CA THR A 401 2.66 -15.46 -36.42
C THR A 401 2.83 -14.66 -35.15
N LEU A 402 1.81 -13.88 -34.80
CA LEU A 402 1.79 -13.10 -33.53
C LEU A 402 1.30 -13.98 -32.39
N TRP A 403 2.18 -14.24 -31.44
CA TRP A 403 1.90 -15.05 -30.26
C TRP A 403 1.79 -14.20 -29.00
N LYS A 404 0.93 -14.63 -28.07
CA LYS A 404 0.92 -14.15 -26.69
C LYS A 404 1.21 -15.33 -25.76
N LEU A 405 2.22 -15.18 -24.90
CA LEU A 405 2.52 -16.11 -23.82
C LEU A 405 2.23 -15.41 -22.48
N VAL A 406 1.49 -16.08 -21.61
CA VAL A 406 1.23 -15.59 -20.22
C VAL A 406 1.69 -16.65 -19.22
N ARG A 407 2.43 -16.21 -18.22
CA ARG A 407 2.79 -16.98 -17.04
C ARG A 407 2.03 -16.46 -15.84
N VAL A 408 1.33 -17.34 -15.14
CA VAL A 408 0.71 -17.05 -13.84
C VAL A 408 1.51 -17.77 -12.77
N PHE A 409 2.05 -17.02 -11.84
CA PHE A 409 2.99 -17.51 -10.85
C PHE A 409 2.71 -16.96 -9.47
N ASP A 410 3.37 -17.52 -8.49
CA ASP A 410 3.19 -17.18 -7.09
C ASP A 410 4.53 -16.76 -6.51
N ASP A 411 4.80 -15.44 -6.56
CA ASP A 411 6.07 -14.88 -6.14
C ASP A 411 6.11 -14.67 -4.62
N PRO A 412 6.93 -15.45 -3.88
CA PRO A 412 7.08 -15.28 -2.44
C PRO A 412 7.53 -13.87 -2.00
N ALA A 413 8.22 -13.13 -2.87
CA ALA A 413 8.64 -11.76 -2.58
C ALA A 413 7.45 -10.77 -2.51
N THR A 414 6.30 -11.13 -3.08
CA THR A 414 5.08 -10.33 -3.02
C THR A 414 4.16 -10.68 -1.84
N TRP A 415 4.49 -11.73 -1.07
CA TRP A 415 3.67 -12.13 0.08
C TRP A 415 3.81 -11.11 1.20
N THR A 416 2.75 -10.92 1.98
CA THR A 416 2.70 -9.94 3.07
C THR A 416 3.69 -10.29 4.18
N GLU A 417 3.91 -11.58 4.40
CA GLU A 417 4.90 -12.11 5.34
C GLU A 417 5.95 -12.89 4.55
N PRO A 418 7.24 -12.56 4.64
CA PRO A 418 8.27 -13.28 3.92
C PRO A 418 8.26 -14.78 4.20
N GLY A 419 8.13 -15.59 3.13
CA GLY A 419 8.10 -17.06 3.23
C GLY A 419 6.79 -17.66 3.72
N VAL A 420 5.74 -16.85 3.96
CA VAL A 420 4.43 -17.36 4.42
C VAL A 420 3.29 -16.71 3.63
N ARG A 421 2.51 -17.52 2.96
CA ARG A 421 1.26 -17.12 2.31
C ARG A 421 0.07 -17.48 3.18
N HIS A 422 -0.60 -16.49 3.75
CA HIS A 422 -1.83 -16.71 4.51
C HIS A 422 -3.00 -17.06 3.59
N LEU A 423 -3.70 -18.16 3.90
CA LEU A 423 -4.83 -18.66 3.09
C LEU A 423 -6.18 -18.18 3.59
N ALA A 424 -6.24 -17.66 4.81
CA ALA A 424 -7.46 -17.12 5.40
C ALA A 424 -7.20 -15.78 6.10
N ALA A 425 -8.06 -14.81 5.88
CA ALA A 425 -7.96 -13.48 6.49
C ALA A 425 -8.09 -13.47 8.02
N SER A 426 -8.64 -14.53 8.60
CA SER A 426 -8.82 -14.66 10.04
C SER A 426 -7.69 -15.40 10.72
N GLY A 427 -6.65 -15.82 9.99
CA GLY A 427 -5.64 -16.75 10.50
C GLY A 427 -6.31 -17.89 11.23
N GLY A 428 -6.18 -19.10 10.83
CA GLY A 428 -6.74 -20.24 11.58
C GLY A 428 -5.60 -20.97 12.28
N PRO A 429 -5.80 -21.55 13.44
CA PRO A 429 -4.78 -22.35 14.10
C PRO A 429 -4.68 -23.72 13.43
N GLY A 430 -3.97 -23.82 12.30
CA GLY A 430 -3.79 -25.11 11.67
C GLY A 430 -2.87 -25.08 10.46
N PRO A 431 -2.28 -26.21 10.08
CA PRO A 431 -1.37 -26.29 8.93
C PRO A 431 -2.06 -25.94 7.59
N ASP A 432 -3.39 -25.92 7.56
CA ASP A 432 -4.17 -25.61 6.36
C ASP A 432 -4.47 -24.12 6.19
N THR A 433 -3.97 -23.25 7.06
CA THR A 433 -4.26 -21.80 7.04
C THR A 433 -3.17 -20.98 6.40
N TYR A 434 -2.03 -21.59 6.11
CA TYR A 434 -0.92 -20.95 5.40
C TYR A 434 -0.16 -21.99 4.57
N ARG A 435 0.67 -21.48 3.66
CA ARG A 435 1.66 -22.28 2.93
C ARG A 435 2.99 -21.53 2.86
N SER A 436 4.08 -22.27 2.79
CA SER A 436 5.44 -21.76 2.63
C SER A 436 6.00 -22.01 1.23
N GLU A 437 5.38 -22.92 0.49
CA GLU A 437 5.81 -23.26 -0.86
C GLU A 437 4.97 -22.49 -1.90
N PRO A 438 5.58 -21.91 -2.93
CA PRO A 438 4.85 -21.31 -4.03
C PRO A 438 4.08 -22.36 -4.82
N LEU A 439 2.96 -21.94 -5.40
CA LEU A 439 2.20 -22.78 -6.31
C LEU A 439 2.96 -22.95 -7.64
N PRO A 440 2.78 -24.09 -8.33
CA PRO A 440 3.34 -24.28 -9.66
C PRO A 440 2.83 -23.23 -10.64
N ASP A 441 3.69 -22.84 -11.57
CA ASP A 441 3.33 -21.95 -12.66
C ASP A 441 2.20 -22.51 -13.50
N GLN A 442 1.31 -21.63 -13.95
CA GLN A 442 0.27 -21.88 -14.91
C GLN A 442 0.54 -21.03 -16.15
N TRP A 443 0.18 -21.54 -17.33
CA TRP A 443 0.54 -20.90 -18.56
C TRP A 443 -0.65 -20.75 -19.52
N GLU A 444 -0.62 -19.68 -20.31
CA GLU A 444 -1.51 -19.50 -21.44
C GLU A 444 -0.66 -19.17 -22.69
N LEU A 445 -1.01 -19.79 -23.82
CA LEU A 445 -0.36 -19.54 -25.10
C LEU A 445 -1.43 -19.33 -26.17
N TYR A 446 -1.40 -18.20 -26.86
CA TYR A 446 -2.38 -17.84 -27.87
C TYR A 446 -1.71 -17.47 -29.19
N ASP A 447 -2.28 -17.98 -30.30
CA ASP A 447 -2.02 -17.52 -31.65
C ASP A 447 -2.97 -16.36 -31.95
N LEU A 448 -2.52 -15.12 -31.82
CA LEU A 448 -3.37 -13.93 -31.97
C LEU A 448 -3.80 -13.65 -33.40
N ASP A 449 -3.10 -14.22 -34.40
CA ASP A 449 -3.52 -14.10 -35.81
C ASP A 449 -4.70 -15.04 -36.11
N ALA A 450 -4.72 -16.25 -35.54
CA ALA A 450 -5.79 -17.23 -35.72
C ALA A 450 -6.90 -17.11 -34.68
N ASP A 451 -6.57 -16.71 -33.45
CA ASP A 451 -7.46 -16.59 -32.27
C ASP A 451 -7.30 -15.23 -31.58
N PRO A 452 -7.71 -14.13 -32.23
CA PRO A 452 -7.57 -12.78 -31.68
C PRO A 452 -8.45 -12.51 -30.46
N ILE A 453 -9.31 -13.43 -30.08
CA ILE A 453 -10.15 -13.35 -28.87
C ILE A 453 -9.64 -14.23 -27.72
N GLU A 454 -8.47 -14.84 -27.86
CA GLU A 454 -7.77 -15.61 -26.82
C GLU A 454 -8.64 -16.72 -26.17
N ALA A 455 -9.50 -17.36 -26.96
CA ALA A 455 -10.39 -18.43 -26.48
C ALA A 455 -9.65 -19.76 -26.27
N ASN A 456 -8.68 -20.07 -27.13
CA ASN A 456 -8.04 -21.38 -27.20
C ASN A 456 -6.63 -21.34 -26.61
N ASN A 457 -6.48 -21.77 -25.36
CA ASN A 457 -5.18 -21.87 -24.70
C ASN A 457 -4.38 -23.05 -25.27
N ARG A 458 -3.47 -22.75 -26.22
CA ARG A 458 -2.63 -23.72 -26.91
C ARG A 458 -1.56 -24.35 -26.02
N TRP A 459 -1.31 -23.81 -24.80
CA TRP A 459 -0.37 -24.45 -23.86
C TRP A 459 -0.74 -25.90 -23.54
N HIS A 460 -2.02 -26.25 -23.59
CA HIS A 460 -2.46 -27.63 -23.36
C HIS A 460 -2.05 -28.59 -24.48
N ASP A 461 -1.69 -28.09 -25.66
CA ASP A 461 -1.29 -28.91 -26.81
C ASP A 461 0.22 -29.26 -26.81
N ILE A 462 1.04 -28.68 -25.92
CA ILE A 462 2.51 -28.80 -25.93
C ILE A 462 2.99 -30.27 -25.81
N HIS A 463 2.21 -31.14 -25.24
CA HIS A 463 2.56 -32.57 -25.08
C HIS A 463 2.23 -33.39 -26.32
N ASP A 464 1.27 -32.96 -27.12
CA ASP A 464 0.74 -33.67 -28.28
C ASP A 464 1.17 -33.05 -29.60
N ASP A 465 1.59 -31.78 -29.62
CA ASP A 465 2.03 -31.04 -30.80
C ASP A 465 3.47 -30.48 -30.62
N PRO A 466 4.49 -31.14 -31.22
CA PRO A 466 5.88 -30.69 -31.10
C PRO A 466 6.12 -29.26 -31.68
N ALA A 467 5.31 -28.81 -32.64
CA ALA A 467 5.45 -27.46 -33.17
C ALA A 467 4.99 -26.39 -32.14
N ILE A 468 3.94 -26.68 -31.40
CA ILE A 468 3.47 -25.81 -30.32
C ILE A 468 4.46 -25.85 -29.13
N ALA A 469 5.07 -27.00 -28.86
CA ALA A 469 6.12 -27.12 -27.84
C ALA A 469 7.35 -26.24 -28.18
N ASP A 470 7.78 -26.24 -29.46
CA ASP A 470 8.88 -25.37 -29.93
C ASP A 470 8.52 -23.87 -29.78
N VAL A 471 7.32 -23.49 -30.18
CA VAL A 471 6.82 -22.11 -30.01
C VAL A 471 6.84 -21.72 -28.53
N PHE A 472 6.32 -22.57 -27.65
CA PHE A 472 6.30 -22.31 -26.21
C PHE A 472 7.71 -22.10 -25.63
N ASP A 473 8.66 -22.97 -25.97
CA ASP A 473 10.02 -22.89 -25.46
C ASP A 473 10.74 -21.62 -25.96
N ARG A 474 10.54 -21.26 -27.23
CA ARG A 474 11.09 -20.03 -27.82
C ARG A 474 10.47 -18.79 -27.17
N MET A 475 9.15 -18.73 -27.06
CA MET A 475 8.43 -17.62 -26.39
C MET A 475 8.87 -17.47 -24.93
N ARG A 476 9.02 -18.58 -24.20
CA ARG A 476 9.51 -18.58 -22.81
C ARG A 476 10.95 -18.05 -22.71
N SER A 477 11.79 -18.38 -23.68
CA SER A 477 13.16 -17.85 -23.73
C SER A 477 13.16 -16.32 -23.93
N VAL A 478 12.33 -15.81 -24.84
CA VAL A 478 12.19 -14.37 -25.08
C VAL A 478 11.57 -13.69 -23.85
N LEU A 479 10.55 -14.28 -23.20
CA LEU A 479 9.94 -13.76 -21.97
C LEU A 479 10.97 -13.55 -20.87
N ASN A 480 11.86 -14.52 -20.67
CA ASN A 480 12.92 -14.43 -19.66
C ASN A 480 13.91 -13.31 -19.98
N ALA A 481 14.30 -13.15 -21.25
CA ALA A 481 15.19 -12.08 -21.67
C ALA A 481 14.55 -10.70 -21.49
N GLU A 482 13.27 -10.56 -21.89
CA GLU A 482 12.53 -9.31 -21.76
C GLU A 482 12.26 -8.94 -20.29
N ARG A 483 11.96 -9.92 -19.42
CA ARG A 483 11.87 -9.66 -17.97
C ARG A 483 13.15 -9.05 -17.44
N THR A 484 14.30 -9.66 -17.74
CA THR A 484 15.61 -9.16 -17.28
C THR A 484 15.90 -7.76 -17.79
N ARG A 485 15.49 -7.46 -19.04
CA ARG A 485 15.70 -6.14 -19.65
C ARG A 485 14.74 -5.08 -19.09
N ALA A 486 13.47 -5.43 -18.92
CA ALA A 486 12.41 -4.47 -18.64
C ALA A 486 12.15 -4.24 -17.13
N VAL A 487 12.59 -5.19 -16.28
CA VAL A 487 12.39 -5.13 -14.83
C VAL A 487 13.75 -5.16 -14.14
N PRO A 488 14.43 -4.01 -14.03
CA PRO A 488 15.71 -3.93 -13.34
C PRO A 488 15.54 -4.22 -11.85
N GLU A 489 16.62 -4.72 -11.23
CA GLU A 489 16.69 -4.78 -9.77
C GLU A 489 16.62 -3.36 -9.20
N ARG A 490 15.94 -3.20 -8.07
CA ARG A 490 15.90 -1.93 -7.37
C ARG A 490 17.26 -1.58 -6.80
N ASN A 491 17.59 -0.30 -6.81
CA ASN A 491 18.81 0.22 -6.17
C ASN A 491 18.72 0.09 -4.64
N HIS A 492 17.52 0.21 -4.10
CA HIS A 492 17.23 0.01 -2.68
C HIS A 492 16.12 -1.02 -2.50
N PRO A 493 16.18 -1.88 -1.47
CA PRO A 493 15.06 -2.74 -1.10
C PRO A 493 13.78 -1.93 -1.00
N TRP A 494 12.63 -2.55 -1.29
CA TRP A 494 11.36 -1.88 -1.01
C TRP A 494 11.41 -1.42 0.44
N PRO A 495 11.23 -0.12 0.72
CA PRO A 495 11.12 0.32 2.09
C PRO A 495 9.83 -0.31 2.63
N TYR A 496 9.97 -1.41 3.40
CA TYR A 496 8.96 -1.84 4.36
C TYR A 496 8.84 -0.80 5.47
N GLU A 497 9.69 0.22 5.41
CA GLU A 497 9.63 1.36 6.30
C GLU A 497 8.30 2.07 6.12
N SER A 498 7.50 1.88 7.18
CA SER A 498 6.43 2.77 7.57
C SER A 498 6.57 4.16 6.92
N ARG A 499 5.56 4.57 6.16
CA ARG A 499 5.33 6.00 6.03
C ARG A 499 5.34 6.56 7.44
N ARG A 500 6.33 7.36 7.74
CA ARG A 500 6.26 8.29 8.86
C ARG A 500 5.46 9.51 8.37
N PRO A 501 4.16 9.61 8.63
CA PRO A 501 3.62 10.92 8.87
C PRO A 501 4.31 11.32 10.17
N THR A 502 4.97 12.44 10.19
CA THR A 502 5.27 13.11 11.44
C THR A 502 3.94 13.18 12.18
N ALA A 503 3.82 12.44 13.28
CA ALA A 503 2.69 12.61 14.16
C ALA A 503 2.71 14.08 14.57
N GLY A 504 1.77 14.84 14.07
CA GLY A 504 1.57 16.19 14.56
C GLY A 504 1.29 16.11 16.07
N PRO A 505 1.67 17.11 16.86
CA PRO A 505 1.40 17.10 18.29
C PRO A 505 -0.09 16.82 18.51
N MET A 506 -0.42 15.95 19.45
CA MET A 506 -1.80 15.63 19.82
C MET A 506 -2.53 16.92 20.21
N THR A 507 -3.39 17.41 19.34
CA THR A 507 -4.02 18.74 19.50
C THR A 507 -5.22 18.75 20.46
N LYS A 508 -5.71 17.59 20.93
CA LYS A 508 -6.78 17.51 21.95
C LYS A 508 -6.61 16.28 22.84
N THR A 509 -6.51 16.52 24.15
CA THR A 509 -6.55 15.48 25.17
C THR A 509 -7.99 14.95 25.30
N PRO A 510 -8.25 13.66 25.06
CA PRO A 510 -9.58 13.10 25.28
C PRO A 510 -9.96 13.15 26.77
N PRO A 511 -11.22 13.36 27.14
CA PRO A 511 -11.61 13.42 28.54
C PRO A 511 -11.34 12.07 29.24
N PRO A 512 -10.99 12.08 30.53
CA PRO A 512 -10.73 10.85 31.30
C PRO A 512 -11.99 9.98 31.36
N PRO A 513 -11.84 8.63 31.37
CA PRO A 513 -12.98 7.74 31.48
C PRO A 513 -13.69 7.87 32.83
N ALA A 514 -15.01 7.71 32.82
CA ALA A 514 -15.79 7.71 34.03
C ALA A 514 -15.32 6.56 34.97
N ARG A 515 -15.17 6.85 36.28
CA ARG A 515 -14.70 5.90 37.32
C ARG A 515 -15.45 4.57 37.34
N ALA A 516 -16.74 4.58 37.01
CA ALA A 516 -17.56 3.39 36.89
C ALA A 516 -17.21 2.51 35.67
N LEU A 517 -16.90 3.14 34.55
CA LEU A 517 -16.47 2.44 33.32
C LEU A 517 -15.14 1.75 33.56
N ARG A 518 -14.18 2.40 34.21
CA ARG A 518 -12.87 1.85 34.50
C ARG A 518 -12.98 0.59 35.41
N LYS A 519 -13.76 0.64 36.51
CA LYS A 519 -13.99 -0.53 37.37
C LYS A 519 -14.63 -1.70 36.61
N LEU A 520 -15.51 -1.41 35.66
CA LEU A 520 -16.13 -2.43 34.81
C LEU A 520 -15.08 -3.08 33.89
N VAL A 521 -14.22 -2.27 33.28
CA VAL A 521 -13.18 -2.72 32.33
C VAL A 521 -12.10 -3.54 33.06
N GLN A 522 -11.69 -3.15 34.28
CA GLN A 522 -10.82 -3.94 35.18
C GLN A 522 -11.47 -5.29 35.53
N LYS A 523 -12.75 -5.28 35.93
CA LYS A 523 -13.48 -6.52 36.25
C LYS A 523 -13.62 -7.46 35.04
N LEU A 524 -13.57 -6.94 33.83
CA LEU A 524 -13.57 -7.71 32.58
C LEU A 524 -12.15 -8.16 32.16
N GLY A 525 -11.10 -7.84 32.93
CA GLY A 525 -9.71 -8.19 32.65
C GLY A 525 -9.12 -7.43 31.44
N MET A 526 -9.72 -6.32 31.04
CA MET A 526 -9.24 -5.48 29.93
C MET A 526 -8.25 -4.40 30.39
N HIS A 527 -8.10 -4.21 31.68
CA HIS A 527 -7.10 -3.39 32.34
C HIS A 527 -6.35 -4.22 33.38
N PRO A 528 -5.08 -3.92 33.65
CA PRO A 528 -4.37 -4.51 34.77
C PRO A 528 -5.08 -4.19 36.07
N ASP A 529 -4.99 -5.10 37.04
CA ASP A 529 -5.36 -4.80 38.41
C ASP A 529 -4.40 -3.73 38.99
N ASP A 530 -4.92 -2.85 39.82
CA ASP A 530 -4.07 -1.88 40.51
C ASP A 530 -3.02 -2.65 41.33
N PRO A 531 -1.71 -2.42 41.14
CA PRO A 531 -0.69 -3.13 41.89
C PRO A 531 -0.84 -2.82 43.39
N GLU A 532 -0.60 -3.81 44.26
CA GLU A 532 -0.55 -3.55 45.68
C GLU A 532 0.50 -2.47 45.98
N PRO A 533 0.20 -1.49 46.81
CA PRO A 533 1.14 -0.41 47.14
C PRO A 533 2.41 -0.98 47.80
N THR A 534 3.47 -1.10 47.05
CA THR A 534 4.80 -1.39 47.55
C THR A 534 5.65 -0.15 47.44
N SER A 535 6.18 0.35 48.52
CA SER A 535 7.10 1.48 48.51
C SER A 535 8.53 0.98 48.30
N PHE A 536 9.01 1.05 47.05
CA PHE A 536 10.44 0.94 46.77
C PHE A 536 11.08 2.32 46.96
N ASN A 537 12.30 2.35 47.50
CA ASN A 537 13.15 3.54 47.49
C ASN A 537 14.42 3.21 46.71
N LEU A 538 14.43 3.64 45.45
CA LEU A 538 15.50 3.40 44.49
C LEU A 538 16.16 4.72 44.05
N ALA A 539 16.23 5.69 44.98
CA ALA A 539 16.87 6.97 44.72
C ALA A 539 18.35 6.80 44.35
N GLY A 540 18.76 7.48 43.28
CA GLY A 540 20.11 7.36 42.70
C GLY A 540 20.31 6.21 41.73
N LYS A 541 19.28 5.41 41.45
CA LYS A 541 19.24 4.41 40.39
C LYS A 541 18.71 5.01 39.11
N ARG A 542 19.07 4.42 37.95
CA ARG A 542 18.64 4.87 36.64
C ARG A 542 17.86 3.77 35.92
N GLY A 543 16.72 4.16 35.36
CA GLY A 543 15.87 3.33 34.52
C GLY A 543 15.92 3.79 33.07
N LEU A 544 15.82 2.83 32.14
CA LEU A 544 15.64 3.07 30.72
C LEU A 544 14.37 2.36 30.27
N VAL A 545 13.48 3.10 29.62
CA VAL A 545 12.33 2.52 28.91
C VAL A 545 12.57 2.69 27.41
N VAL A 546 12.55 1.58 26.67
CA VAL A 546 12.76 1.55 25.23
C VAL A 546 11.44 1.29 24.55
N ALA A 547 11.09 2.11 23.57
CA ALA A 547 9.87 1.97 22.80
C ALA A 547 10.12 2.15 21.30
N THR A 548 9.16 1.72 20.47
CA THR A 548 9.26 1.70 19.01
C THR A 548 9.23 3.11 18.40
N ASN A 549 9.95 3.29 17.29
CA ASN A 549 9.78 4.46 16.42
C ASN A 549 8.65 4.28 15.38
N VAL A 550 8.14 3.05 15.19
CA VAL A 550 7.19 2.73 14.14
C VAL A 550 5.82 3.29 14.45
N ALA A 551 5.39 4.28 13.67
CA ALA A 551 4.10 4.98 13.83
C ALA A 551 2.96 4.35 13.01
N TRP A 552 3.30 3.52 12.04
CA TRP A 552 2.35 2.97 11.07
C TRP A 552 2.71 1.53 10.73
N LEU A 553 1.70 0.69 10.71
CA LEU A 553 1.83 -0.66 10.15
C LEU A 553 1.92 -0.56 8.62
N ASP A 554 2.51 -1.54 7.97
CA ASP A 554 2.51 -1.68 6.51
C ASP A 554 1.10 -1.63 5.92
N ILE A 555 0.10 -1.89 6.73
CA ILE A 555 -1.32 -1.78 6.42
C ILE A 555 -1.90 -0.37 6.66
N ALA A 556 -1.10 0.70 6.61
CA ALA A 556 -1.49 2.11 6.86
C ALA A 556 -2.42 2.33 8.07
N LYS A 557 -2.33 1.45 9.07
CA LYS A 557 -2.99 1.67 10.36
C LYS A 557 -2.00 2.37 11.27
N PRO A 558 -2.41 3.45 11.94
CA PRO A 558 -1.59 4.04 12.97
C PRO A 558 -1.33 3.01 14.08
N THR A 559 -0.08 2.93 14.47
CA THR A 559 0.40 2.04 15.53
C THR A 559 1.42 2.78 16.39
N GLY A 560 2.19 2.06 17.16
CA GLY A 560 3.22 2.57 18.03
C GLY A 560 3.39 1.67 19.23
N VAL A 561 4.02 2.21 20.27
CA VAL A 561 4.00 1.62 21.61
C VAL A 561 2.56 1.64 22.14
N PHE A 562 2.12 0.56 22.75
CA PHE A 562 0.86 0.58 23.48
C PHE A 562 1.05 1.44 24.75
N ALA A 563 0.32 2.55 24.89
CA ALA A 563 0.62 3.61 25.85
C ALA A 563 0.95 3.07 27.24
N SER A 564 0.10 2.21 27.82
CA SER A 564 0.30 1.66 29.17
C SER A 564 1.52 0.75 29.29
N GLU A 565 2.03 0.20 28.19
CA GLU A 565 3.27 -0.60 28.21
C GLU A 565 4.53 0.26 28.36
N MET A 566 4.44 1.55 28.04
CA MET A 566 5.48 2.55 28.26
C MET A 566 5.24 3.37 29.54
N THR A 567 4.01 3.85 29.72
CA THR A 567 3.69 4.79 30.82
C THR A 567 3.71 4.15 32.18
N VAL A 568 3.22 2.91 32.32
CA VAL A 568 3.17 2.19 33.58
C VAL A 568 4.58 1.93 34.16
N PRO A 569 5.52 1.29 33.44
CA PRO A 569 6.88 1.10 33.96
C PRO A 569 7.62 2.42 34.17
N TYR A 570 7.45 3.40 33.29
CA TYR A 570 8.06 4.72 33.45
C TYR A 570 7.70 5.36 34.78
N TYR A 571 6.41 5.44 35.09
CA TYR A 571 5.97 6.03 36.34
C TYR A 571 6.22 5.15 37.54
N ALA A 572 6.22 3.82 37.39
CA ALA A 572 6.60 2.93 38.50
C ALA A 572 8.05 3.15 38.92
N PHE A 573 8.97 3.32 38.01
CA PHE A 573 10.37 3.60 38.26
C PHE A 573 10.56 5.03 38.80
N LEU A 574 9.91 6.02 38.22
CA LEU A 574 9.96 7.41 38.64
C LEU A 574 9.42 7.57 40.06
N ASP A 575 8.29 6.95 40.40
CA ASP A 575 7.66 7.01 41.71
C ASP A 575 8.46 6.24 42.79
N ALA A 576 9.32 5.29 42.39
CA ALA A 576 10.31 4.65 43.22
C ALA A 576 11.57 5.51 43.46
N GLY A 577 11.66 6.70 42.85
CA GLY A 577 12.75 7.66 43.02
C GLY A 577 13.91 7.49 42.03
N MET A 578 13.73 6.72 40.97
CA MET A 578 14.73 6.55 39.91
C MET A 578 14.72 7.72 38.92
N ASP A 579 15.87 8.01 38.32
CA ASP A 579 15.95 8.80 37.11
C ASP A 579 15.60 7.92 35.92
N VAL A 580 14.64 8.32 35.10
CA VAL A 580 14.15 7.50 33.98
C VAL A 580 14.31 8.18 32.65
N ASP A 581 15.05 7.54 31.75
CA ASP A 581 15.22 7.97 30.36
C ASP A 581 14.32 7.16 29.41
N LEU A 582 14.06 7.76 28.24
CA LEU A 582 13.39 7.10 27.12
C LEU A 582 14.35 6.93 25.95
N ALA A 583 14.34 5.76 25.35
CA ALA A 583 15.07 5.50 24.12
C ALA A 583 14.19 4.80 23.09
N SER A 584 14.67 4.83 21.86
CA SER A 584 14.07 4.08 20.75
C SER A 584 15.18 3.60 19.81
N PRO A 585 14.94 2.62 18.93
CA PRO A 585 15.97 2.11 18.02
C PRO A 585 16.70 3.21 17.22
N ALA A 586 15.98 4.20 16.71
CA ALA A 586 16.56 5.28 15.89
C ALA A 586 16.69 6.63 16.62
N GLY A 587 16.26 6.73 17.89
CA GLY A 587 16.12 8.02 18.56
C GLY A 587 14.95 8.87 18.02
N GLY A 588 14.77 10.08 18.57
CA GLY A 588 13.71 11.00 18.14
C GLY A 588 12.31 10.57 18.63
N MET A 589 11.29 10.71 17.78
CA MET A 589 9.91 10.50 18.22
C MET A 589 9.57 9.03 18.45
N ILE A 590 9.07 8.71 19.64
CA ILE A 590 8.37 7.46 19.94
C ILE A 590 6.92 7.61 19.52
N ALA A 591 6.46 6.71 18.65
CA ALA A 591 5.07 6.66 18.23
C ALA A 591 4.20 5.98 19.28
N VAL A 592 3.07 6.59 19.66
CA VAL A 592 2.09 6.02 20.59
C VAL A 592 0.85 5.56 19.83
N ASP A 593 0.43 4.29 19.99
CA ASP A 593 -0.76 3.75 19.32
C ASP A 593 -2.02 4.52 19.77
N PRO A 594 -2.73 5.21 18.84
CA PRO A 594 -3.92 5.99 19.21
C PRO A 594 -5.05 5.15 19.81
N LYS A 595 -5.07 3.83 19.57
CA LYS A 595 -6.07 2.92 20.15
C LYS A 595 -5.83 2.69 21.63
N SER A 596 -4.57 2.73 22.07
CA SER A 596 -4.21 2.56 23.48
C SER A 596 -4.67 3.73 24.36
N LEU A 597 -4.87 4.90 23.77
CA LEU A 597 -5.36 6.10 24.46
C LEU A 597 -6.90 6.25 24.48
N ARG A 598 -7.63 5.27 23.96
CA ARG A 598 -9.10 5.29 24.02
C ARG A 598 -9.62 5.11 25.45
N PRO A 599 -10.74 5.77 25.81
CA PRO A 599 -11.27 5.74 27.19
C PRO A 599 -11.49 4.35 27.79
N VAL A 600 -11.68 3.32 26.95
CA VAL A 600 -11.95 1.94 27.39
C VAL A 600 -10.68 1.19 27.80
N VAL A 601 -9.51 1.58 27.27
CA VAL A 601 -8.24 0.87 27.52
C VAL A 601 -7.19 1.72 28.23
N ARG A 602 -7.43 3.01 28.39
CA ARG A 602 -6.52 3.99 28.96
C ARG A 602 -6.38 3.85 30.48
N THR A 603 -5.14 3.81 30.99
CA THR A 603 -4.78 3.68 32.42
C THR A 603 -4.64 5.06 33.08
N PRO A 604 -4.49 5.14 34.42
CA PRO A 604 -4.16 6.39 35.10
C PRO A 604 -2.82 6.97 34.69
N GLU A 605 -1.85 6.09 34.46
CA GLU A 605 -0.51 6.47 34.02
C GLU A 605 -0.56 7.09 32.62
N ASP A 606 -1.47 6.62 31.76
CA ASP A 606 -1.73 7.25 30.47
C ASP A 606 -2.36 8.64 30.63
N ASP A 607 -3.29 8.80 31.60
CA ASP A 607 -3.86 10.10 31.93
C ASP A 607 -2.77 11.06 32.49
N ARG A 608 -1.85 10.55 33.32
CA ARG A 608 -0.70 11.30 33.82
C ARG A 608 0.24 11.72 32.70
N PHE A 609 0.59 10.80 31.79
CA PHE A 609 1.40 11.07 30.61
C PHE A 609 0.82 12.20 29.75
N MET A 610 -0.47 12.18 29.49
CA MET A 610 -1.11 13.20 28.65
C MET A 610 -1.06 14.61 29.27
N ALA A 611 -0.87 14.70 30.59
CA ALA A 611 -0.75 15.94 31.33
C ALA A 611 0.70 16.31 31.67
N ASP A 612 1.67 15.44 31.44
CA ASP A 612 3.08 15.56 31.81
C ASP A 612 3.89 16.07 30.61
N ASP A 613 4.25 17.34 30.63
CA ASP A 613 4.99 17.98 29.53
C ASP A 613 6.41 17.40 29.39
N ASP A 614 7.08 17.09 30.51
CA ASP A 614 8.45 16.55 30.52
C ASP A 614 8.48 15.16 29.90
N PHE A 615 7.51 14.31 30.25
CA PHE A 615 7.43 12.98 29.64
C PHE A 615 7.09 13.05 28.15
N ARG A 616 6.17 13.94 27.75
CA ARG A 616 5.83 14.14 26.33
C ARG A 616 7.02 14.67 25.52
N ASP A 617 7.84 15.52 26.13
CA ASP A 617 9.08 15.98 25.48
C ASP A 617 10.07 14.83 25.30
N LYS A 618 10.26 13.97 26.31
CA LYS A 618 11.07 12.74 26.19
C LYS A 618 10.54 11.78 25.11
N VAL A 619 9.22 11.67 24.94
CA VAL A 619 8.59 10.86 23.88
C VAL A 619 8.86 11.46 22.51
N ALA A 620 8.86 12.80 22.41
CA ALA A 620 9.15 13.49 21.14
C ALA A 620 10.64 13.45 20.76
N HIS A 621 11.54 13.36 21.76
CA HIS A 621 12.99 13.45 21.60
C HIS A 621 13.73 12.31 22.32
N SER A 622 13.28 11.06 22.12
CA SER A 622 13.93 9.90 22.74
C SER A 622 15.38 9.73 22.29
N LEU A 623 16.17 9.12 23.14
CA LEU A 623 17.58 8.82 22.87
C LEU A 623 17.69 7.69 21.85
N ALA A 624 18.69 7.75 20.97
CA ALA A 624 19.02 6.62 20.10
C ALA A 624 19.69 5.53 20.92
N ILE A 625 19.14 4.30 20.89
CA ILE A 625 19.64 3.21 21.73
C ILE A 625 21.11 2.91 21.46
N GLY A 626 21.54 2.99 20.21
CA GLY A 626 22.93 2.72 19.79
C GLY A 626 23.98 3.62 20.45
N ASP A 627 23.59 4.83 20.86
CA ASP A 627 24.48 5.83 21.44
C ASP A 627 24.63 5.70 22.97
N LEU A 628 23.87 4.80 23.62
CA LEU A 628 23.82 4.71 25.08
C LEU A 628 24.90 3.78 25.64
N ASP A 629 25.43 4.14 26.80
CA ASP A 629 26.25 3.28 27.66
C ASP A 629 25.33 2.55 28.65
N MET A 630 25.07 1.27 28.41
CA MET A 630 24.13 0.48 29.20
C MET A 630 24.61 0.20 30.61
N THR A 631 25.91 0.41 30.92
CA THR A 631 26.44 0.30 32.26
C THR A 631 25.89 1.38 33.20
N GLN A 632 25.41 2.50 32.66
CA GLN A 632 24.85 3.62 33.41
C GLN A 632 23.41 3.39 33.91
N TYR A 633 22.73 2.37 33.35
CA TYR A 633 21.37 2.04 33.75
C TYR A 633 21.35 0.83 34.69
N ASP A 634 20.42 0.81 35.62
CA ASP A 634 20.20 -0.31 36.55
C ASP A 634 19.09 -1.25 36.06
N VAL A 635 18.09 -0.68 35.41
CA VAL A 635 17.00 -1.43 34.78
C VAL A 635 16.76 -0.97 33.33
N VAL A 636 16.43 -1.91 32.45
CA VAL A 636 16.08 -1.66 31.05
C VAL A 636 14.75 -2.33 30.76
N PHE A 637 13.75 -1.58 30.33
CA PHE A 637 12.41 -2.08 30.06
C PHE A 637 12.07 -1.90 28.57
N LEU A 638 11.73 -2.99 27.89
CA LEU A 638 11.31 -3.00 26.49
C LEU A 638 9.78 -2.96 26.40
N ALA A 639 9.25 -1.79 26.13
CA ALA A 639 7.83 -1.59 25.94
C ALA A 639 7.38 -2.16 24.61
N GLY A 640 6.32 -2.96 24.61
CA GLY A 640 5.80 -3.54 23.39
C GLY A 640 4.87 -2.57 22.65
N GLY A 641 3.76 -3.08 22.21
CA GLY A 641 2.91 -2.45 21.21
C GLY A 641 3.24 -2.97 19.82
N TRP A 642 2.36 -2.75 18.93
CA TRP A 642 2.44 -3.36 17.60
C TRP A 642 3.63 -2.88 16.76
N GLY A 643 4.04 -1.62 16.96
CA GLY A 643 5.20 -1.07 16.28
C GLY A 643 6.49 -1.83 16.56
N ALA A 644 6.66 -2.37 17.79
CA ALA A 644 7.85 -3.12 18.18
C ALA A 644 8.09 -4.40 17.35
N ALA A 645 7.06 -4.95 16.70
CA ALA A 645 7.20 -6.08 15.80
C ALA A 645 7.88 -5.70 14.46
N PHE A 646 8.01 -4.42 14.17
CA PHE A 646 8.56 -3.91 12.92
C PHE A 646 9.97 -3.31 13.05
N ASP A 647 10.43 -3.07 14.27
CA ASP A 647 11.78 -2.51 14.49
C ASP A 647 12.61 -3.28 15.53
N PHE A 648 12.04 -3.77 16.63
CA PHE A 648 12.81 -4.37 17.70
C PHE A 648 13.55 -5.65 17.26
N GLY A 649 12.87 -6.56 16.55
CA GLY A 649 13.46 -7.81 16.08
C GLY A 649 14.52 -7.63 15.00
N PHE A 650 14.55 -6.48 14.33
CA PHE A 650 15.49 -6.15 13.27
C PHE A 650 16.65 -5.24 13.73
N SER A 651 16.56 -4.64 14.92
CA SER A 651 17.57 -3.70 15.40
C SER A 651 18.80 -4.44 15.94
N GLU A 652 19.90 -4.40 15.19
CA GLU A 652 21.21 -4.90 15.67
C GLU A 652 21.72 -4.08 16.85
N ASP A 653 21.53 -2.75 16.82
CA ASP A 653 21.94 -1.85 17.90
C ASP A 653 21.21 -2.19 19.21
N LEU A 654 19.89 -2.39 19.15
CA LEU A 654 19.14 -2.81 20.34
C LEU A 654 19.65 -4.15 20.87
N GLY A 655 19.89 -5.15 19.99
CA GLY A 655 20.45 -6.44 20.39
C GLY A 655 21.82 -6.32 21.04
N ALA A 656 22.70 -5.48 20.47
CA ALA A 656 24.04 -5.21 21.04
C ALA A 656 23.94 -4.56 22.43
N LYS A 657 23.04 -3.58 22.60
CA LYS A 657 22.87 -2.87 23.87
C LYS A 657 22.21 -3.74 24.94
N ILE A 658 21.29 -4.61 24.59
CA ILE A 658 20.77 -5.61 25.51
C ILE A 658 21.83 -6.63 25.91
N THR A 659 22.72 -7.01 24.98
CA THR A 659 23.90 -7.85 25.28
C THR A 659 24.79 -7.19 26.32
N GLU A 660 25.10 -5.89 26.14
CA GLU A 660 25.89 -5.07 27.07
C GLU A 660 25.24 -5.00 28.47
N ALA A 661 23.92 -4.71 28.51
CA ALA A 661 23.16 -4.66 29.75
C ALA A 661 23.16 -6.00 30.49
N ASN A 662 22.95 -7.11 29.78
CA ASN A 662 22.96 -8.46 30.35
C ASN A 662 24.35 -8.81 30.88
N ALA A 663 25.43 -8.53 30.14
CA ALA A 663 26.79 -8.78 30.57
C ALA A 663 27.18 -7.95 31.82
N ALA A 664 26.60 -6.77 31.97
CA ALA A 664 26.75 -5.93 33.15
C ALA A 664 25.82 -6.31 34.33
N GLY A 665 25.05 -7.40 34.21
CA GLY A 665 24.14 -7.90 35.24
C GLY A 665 22.93 -7.01 35.53
N LYS A 666 22.56 -6.16 34.58
CA LYS A 666 21.41 -5.25 34.71
C LYS A 666 20.09 -6.02 34.63
N VAL A 667 19.04 -5.47 35.26
CA VAL A 667 17.70 -6.08 35.24
C VAL A 667 17.01 -5.69 33.91
N ILE A 668 16.58 -6.68 33.15
CA ILE A 668 15.95 -6.49 31.84
C ILE A 668 14.50 -6.92 31.93
N GLY A 669 13.58 -6.03 31.55
CA GLY A 669 12.14 -6.31 31.47
C GLY A 669 11.60 -6.15 30.06
N ALA A 670 10.56 -6.91 29.73
CA ALA A 670 9.87 -6.76 28.45
C ALA A 670 8.43 -7.25 28.53
N VAL A 671 7.52 -6.63 27.79
CA VAL A 671 6.11 -7.06 27.71
C VAL A 671 5.61 -7.09 26.28
N CYS A 672 4.58 -7.92 26.01
CA CYS A 672 3.85 -7.98 24.74
C CYS A 672 4.77 -8.30 23.56
N HIS A 673 4.99 -7.35 22.63
CA HIS A 673 5.96 -7.46 21.54
C HIS A 673 7.38 -7.04 21.95
N GLY A 674 7.56 -6.41 23.13
CA GLY A 674 8.86 -5.98 23.63
C GLY A 674 9.93 -7.07 23.66
N PRO A 675 9.61 -8.35 24.02
CA PRO A 675 10.58 -9.45 24.00
C PRO A 675 11.24 -9.74 22.65
N LEU A 676 10.70 -9.23 21.52
CA LEU A 676 11.38 -9.31 20.22
C LEU A 676 12.73 -8.59 20.22
N GLY A 677 12.90 -7.54 21.04
CA GLY A 677 14.18 -6.86 21.20
C GLY A 677 15.29 -7.71 21.84
N LEU A 678 14.95 -8.90 22.37
CA LEU A 678 15.91 -9.85 22.94
C LEU A 678 16.51 -10.80 21.89
N LEU A 679 15.92 -10.89 20.67
CA LEU A 679 16.28 -11.91 19.67
C LEU A 679 17.73 -11.77 19.18
N ASN A 680 18.20 -10.53 18.97
CA ASN A 680 19.55 -10.25 18.50
C ASN A 680 20.58 -10.15 19.63
N ALA A 681 20.14 -10.24 20.89
CA ALA A 681 21.02 -10.18 22.07
C ALA A 681 21.74 -11.52 22.31
N LYS A 682 22.93 -11.44 22.92
CA LYS A 682 23.76 -12.59 23.23
C LYS A 682 23.93 -12.77 24.74
N ALA A 683 24.03 -14.01 25.18
CA ALA A 683 24.51 -14.38 26.50
C ALA A 683 26.05 -14.23 26.58
N VAL A 684 26.60 -14.33 27.78
CA VAL A 684 28.06 -14.18 28.03
C VAL A 684 28.91 -15.19 27.25
N ASP A 685 28.36 -16.36 26.96
CA ASP A 685 29.01 -17.43 26.17
C ASP A 685 28.84 -17.24 24.64
N GLY A 686 28.17 -16.17 24.22
CA GLY A 686 27.94 -15.87 22.79
C GLY A 686 26.71 -16.57 22.19
N SER A 687 25.99 -17.41 22.95
CA SER A 687 24.72 -18.01 22.51
C SER A 687 23.61 -16.95 22.48
N PRO A 688 22.49 -17.19 21.76
CA PRO A 688 21.32 -16.30 21.85
C PRO A 688 20.88 -16.10 23.30
N LEU A 689 20.65 -14.87 23.71
CA LEU A 689 20.25 -14.54 25.09
C LEU A 689 19.02 -15.30 25.57
N VAL A 690 18.09 -15.53 24.66
CA VAL A 690 16.80 -16.17 24.95
C VAL A 690 16.87 -17.70 25.00
N ALA A 691 17.94 -18.32 24.49
CA ALA A 691 18.07 -19.78 24.42
C ALA A 691 18.10 -20.41 25.81
N GLY A 692 17.17 -21.33 26.05
CA GLY A 692 17.01 -22.01 27.35
C GLY A 692 16.44 -21.13 28.48
N ARG A 693 16.10 -19.85 28.22
CA ARG A 693 15.47 -18.94 29.18
C ARG A 693 13.95 -19.06 29.17
N ARG A 694 13.34 -18.94 30.35
CA ARG A 694 11.88 -18.87 30.48
C ARG A 694 11.43 -17.47 30.08
N ILE A 695 10.56 -17.39 29.06
CA ILE A 695 10.10 -16.11 28.49
C ILE A 695 8.59 -16.14 28.27
N SER A 696 7.93 -15.02 28.54
CA SER A 696 6.55 -14.75 28.17
C SER A 696 6.46 -13.53 27.25
N ALA A 697 5.62 -13.63 26.24
CA ALA A 697 5.33 -12.56 25.28
C ALA A 697 3.90 -12.74 24.74
N VAL A 698 3.48 -11.88 23.84
CA VAL A 698 2.20 -12.04 23.13
C VAL A 698 2.17 -13.36 22.37
N THR A 699 1.06 -14.09 22.50
CA THR A 699 0.89 -15.41 21.87
C THR A 699 0.40 -15.28 20.44
N ASP A 700 0.66 -16.30 19.60
CA ASP A 700 0.10 -16.39 18.23
C ASP A 700 -1.43 -16.30 18.27
N LYS A 701 -2.09 -16.89 19.27
CA LYS A 701 -3.53 -16.78 19.46
C LYS A 701 -3.97 -15.35 19.75
N GLN A 702 -3.22 -14.62 20.59
CA GLN A 702 -3.51 -13.22 20.88
C GLN A 702 -3.34 -12.32 19.65
N VAL A 703 -2.31 -12.56 18.85
CA VAL A 703 -2.09 -11.87 17.57
C VAL A 703 -3.32 -12.03 16.67
N GLN A 704 -3.82 -13.27 16.54
CA GLN A 704 -5.03 -13.58 15.75
C GLN A 704 -6.29 -12.91 16.32
N GLU A 705 -6.51 -12.99 17.62
CA GLU A 705 -7.70 -12.43 18.29
C GLU A 705 -7.77 -10.90 18.21
N LEU A 706 -6.62 -10.24 18.11
CA LEU A 706 -6.51 -8.79 17.93
C LEU A 706 -6.57 -8.36 16.46
N GLY A 707 -6.50 -9.31 15.52
CA GLY A 707 -6.50 -9.04 14.07
C GLY A 707 -5.25 -8.29 13.63
N ILE A 708 -4.10 -8.73 14.15
CA ILE A 708 -2.78 -8.15 13.93
C ILE A 708 -1.83 -9.12 13.19
N GLU A 709 -2.41 -9.97 12.40
CA GLU A 709 -1.73 -11.03 11.65
C GLU A 709 -0.68 -10.51 10.64
N ALA A 710 -0.80 -9.25 10.22
CA ALA A 710 0.18 -8.56 9.38
C ALA A 710 1.42 -8.12 10.18
N THR A 711 1.92 -8.98 11.06
CA THR A 711 3.08 -8.73 11.91
C THR A 711 4.29 -9.45 11.30
N PRO A 712 5.40 -8.78 10.95
CA PRO A 712 6.56 -9.43 10.34
C PRO A 712 7.23 -10.43 11.31
N HIS A 713 7.18 -10.15 12.62
CA HIS A 713 7.68 -11.03 13.67
C HIS A 713 6.57 -11.39 14.64
N HIS A 714 6.27 -12.67 14.77
CA HIS A 714 5.35 -13.22 15.76
C HIS A 714 6.14 -13.58 17.04
N PRO A 715 5.96 -12.86 18.16
CA PRO A 715 6.82 -13.02 19.33
C PRO A 715 6.92 -14.46 19.84
N GLU A 716 5.80 -15.18 19.98
CA GLU A 716 5.83 -16.58 20.43
C GLU A 716 6.65 -17.45 19.49
N ARG A 717 6.44 -17.34 18.18
CA ARG A 717 7.10 -18.17 17.18
C ARG A 717 8.60 -17.88 17.10
N GLU A 718 8.96 -16.61 17.05
CA GLU A 718 10.35 -16.18 16.96
C GLU A 718 11.16 -16.55 18.20
N LEU A 719 10.59 -16.32 19.38
CA LEU A 719 11.25 -16.66 20.64
C LEU A 719 11.42 -18.18 20.81
N ARG A 720 10.40 -18.99 20.46
CA ARG A 720 10.53 -20.46 20.43
C ARG A 720 11.58 -20.91 19.39
N GLY A 721 11.58 -20.29 18.22
CA GLY A 721 12.57 -20.55 17.17
C GLY A 721 14.01 -20.24 17.61
N ALA A 722 14.19 -19.21 18.43
CA ALA A 722 15.47 -18.83 19.03
C ALA A 722 15.85 -19.70 20.28
N GLY A 723 15.04 -20.68 20.63
CA GLY A 723 15.31 -21.63 21.71
C GLY A 723 14.79 -21.24 23.08
N ALA A 724 13.89 -20.25 23.19
CA ALA A 724 13.27 -19.88 24.45
C ALA A 724 12.31 -20.96 25.00
N LEU A 725 12.26 -21.11 26.31
CA LEU A 725 11.23 -21.88 27.01
C LEU A 725 10.01 -20.95 27.20
N PHE A 726 9.19 -20.89 26.17
CA PHE A 726 8.08 -19.95 26.12
C PHE A 726 6.92 -20.40 27.01
N GLU A 727 6.45 -19.49 27.88
CA GLU A 727 5.34 -19.71 28.81
C GLU A 727 4.23 -18.67 28.58
N SER A 728 2.98 -19.09 28.67
CA SER A 728 1.82 -18.23 28.51
C SER A 728 0.60 -18.78 29.25
N GLU A 729 -0.33 -17.89 29.58
CA GLU A 729 -1.65 -18.26 30.05
C GLU A 729 -2.65 -18.15 28.90
N THR A 730 -3.47 -19.19 28.70
CA THR A 730 -4.54 -19.20 27.72
C THR A 730 -5.88 -18.98 28.40
N ARG A 731 -6.65 -17.99 27.89
CA ARG A 731 -8.03 -17.72 28.32
C ARG A 731 -9.01 -17.78 27.15
N PHE A 732 -10.31 -17.59 27.43
CA PHE A 732 -11.30 -17.46 26.38
C PHE A 732 -10.93 -16.39 25.34
N ARG A 733 -10.27 -15.31 25.79
CA ARG A 733 -9.54 -14.35 24.94
C ARG A 733 -8.19 -14.04 25.60
N ASP A 734 -7.10 -14.33 24.92
CA ASP A 734 -5.74 -14.14 25.42
C ASP A 734 -5.37 -12.67 25.73
N PRO A 735 -5.93 -11.62 25.07
CA PRO A 735 -5.78 -10.24 25.55
C PRO A 735 -6.22 -9.99 27.00
N LEU A 736 -7.01 -10.89 27.58
CA LEU A 736 -7.43 -10.85 28.99
C LEU A 736 -6.53 -11.68 29.91
N ALA A 737 -5.48 -12.32 29.41
CA ALA A 737 -4.50 -13.04 30.21
C ALA A 737 -3.61 -12.07 30.98
N ASN A 738 -3.12 -12.52 32.14
CA ASN A 738 -2.18 -11.76 32.98
C ASN A 738 -1.09 -12.72 33.44
N HIS A 739 -0.09 -12.94 32.59
CA HIS A 739 0.99 -13.88 32.83
C HIS A 739 2.35 -13.19 32.69
N TRP A 740 3.27 -13.46 33.64
CA TRP A 740 4.64 -13.00 33.61
C TRP A 740 5.59 -14.08 34.11
N VAL A 741 6.84 -13.97 33.74
CA VAL A 741 7.90 -14.91 34.09
C VAL A 741 9.11 -14.15 34.58
N VAL A 742 9.72 -14.65 35.66
CA VAL A 742 11.00 -14.20 36.18
C VAL A 742 12.02 -15.31 35.95
N ASP A 743 13.13 -14.97 35.29
CA ASP A 743 14.25 -15.86 35.04
C ASP A 743 15.57 -15.13 35.27
N GLY A 744 16.09 -15.20 36.52
CA GLY A 744 17.28 -14.46 36.92
C GLY A 744 17.08 -12.95 36.86
N ASN A 745 17.86 -12.30 35.98
CA ASN A 745 17.77 -10.85 35.72
C ASN A 745 16.77 -10.47 34.62
N LEU A 746 16.09 -11.44 34.03
CA LEU A 746 15.13 -11.23 32.93
C LEU A 746 13.70 -11.41 33.46
N VAL A 747 12.84 -10.41 33.21
CA VAL A 747 11.42 -10.42 33.62
C VAL A 747 10.57 -10.12 32.38
N THR A 748 9.71 -11.07 32.00
CA THR A 748 8.90 -10.90 30.78
C THR A 748 7.42 -11.13 31.02
N GLY A 749 6.57 -10.41 30.29
CA GLY A 749 5.11 -10.47 30.42
C GLY A 749 4.38 -10.64 29.10
N GLN A 750 3.25 -11.34 29.14
CA GLN A 750 2.50 -11.76 27.95
C GLN A 750 1.86 -10.58 27.20
N ASN A 751 1.38 -9.58 27.91
CA ASN A 751 0.68 -8.44 27.30
C ASN A 751 0.72 -7.21 28.24
N GLN A 752 -0.01 -6.14 27.88
CA GLN A 752 -0.09 -4.90 28.66
C GLN A 752 -0.55 -5.11 30.12
N ASN A 753 -1.36 -6.14 30.41
CA ASN A 753 -1.84 -6.39 31.76
C ASN A 753 -0.73 -6.86 32.70
N ALA A 754 0.32 -7.48 32.15
CA ALA A 754 1.48 -7.91 32.93
C ALA A 754 2.47 -6.76 33.25
N GLY A 755 2.35 -5.61 32.58
CA GLY A 755 3.27 -4.47 32.72
C GLY A 755 3.54 -4.05 34.18
N PRO A 756 2.51 -3.82 35.01
CA PRO A 756 2.71 -3.44 36.41
C PRO A 756 3.50 -4.48 37.20
N MET A 757 3.24 -5.78 36.99
CA MET A 757 3.94 -6.85 37.69
C MET A 757 5.37 -7.01 37.20
N VAL A 758 5.63 -6.89 35.91
CA VAL A 758 7.00 -6.92 35.35
C VAL A 758 7.83 -5.77 35.94
N ALA A 759 7.32 -4.55 35.96
CA ALA A 759 8.01 -3.41 36.56
C ALA A 759 8.28 -3.61 38.06
N ARG A 760 7.31 -4.15 38.79
CA ARG A 760 7.46 -4.47 40.21
C ARG A 760 8.53 -5.52 40.49
N GLU A 761 8.52 -6.64 39.75
CA GLU A 761 9.51 -7.69 39.90
C GLU A 761 10.93 -7.20 39.55
N MET A 762 11.07 -6.34 38.52
CA MET A 762 12.34 -5.69 38.24
C MET A 762 12.87 -4.85 39.38
N MET A 763 12.01 -4.02 39.99
CA MET A 763 12.36 -3.22 41.16
C MET A 763 12.70 -4.08 42.39
N GLN A 764 12.01 -5.21 42.57
CA GLN A 764 12.29 -6.16 43.62
C GLN A 764 13.67 -6.82 43.46
N ILE A 765 14.01 -7.26 42.23
CA ILE A 765 15.32 -7.84 41.94
C ILE A 765 16.43 -6.82 42.20
N LEU A 766 16.24 -5.57 41.78
CA LEU A 766 17.21 -4.49 42.02
C LEU A 766 17.40 -4.21 43.49
N ALA A 767 16.31 -4.12 44.27
CA ALA A 767 16.36 -3.91 45.73
C ALA A 767 17.04 -5.09 46.45
N ASP A 768 16.89 -6.31 45.99
CA ASP A 768 17.55 -7.50 46.53
C ASP A 768 19.05 -7.51 46.21
N GLN A 769 19.44 -7.11 45.01
CA GLN A 769 20.85 -6.94 44.62
C GLN A 769 21.57 -5.93 45.51
N ASP A 770 20.94 -4.80 45.79
CA ASP A 770 21.49 -3.77 46.67
C ASP A 770 21.69 -4.26 48.11
N ARG A 771 20.72 -5.04 48.63
CA ARG A 771 20.84 -5.65 49.97
C ARG A 771 22.03 -6.63 50.05
N HIS A 772 22.23 -7.45 49.03
CA HIS A 772 23.35 -8.38 49.00
C HIS A 772 24.71 -7.68 48.86
N GLN A 773 24.78 -6.58 48.10
CA GLN A 773 26.01 -5.78 48.03
C GLN A 773 26.35 -5.08 49.36
N THR A 774 25.36 -4.61 50.07
CA THR A 774 25.55 -3.94 51.40
C THR A 774 26.01 -4.93 52.44
N VAL A 775 25.48 -6.16 52.45
CA VAL A 775 25.88 -7.25 53.37
C VAL A 775 27.27 -7.79 53.05
N SER A 776 27.70 -7.81 51.81
CA SER A 776 29.04 -8.26 51.41
C SER A 776 30.14 -7.20 51.61
N ALA A 777 29.75 -5.93 51.80
CA ALA A 777 30.66 -4.80 52.04
C ALA A 777 30.80 -4.45 53.54
N SER A 778 29.97 -5.03 54.38
CA SER A 778 30.02 -4.94 55.84
C SER A 778 30.73 -6.16 56.48
#